data_5f60552fbfbf294367f41b6482453edb
#
_entry.id   5f60552fbfbf294367f41b6482453edb
#
_cell.length_a   1.000
_cell.length_b   1.000
_cell.length_c   1.000
_cell.angle_alpha   90.00
_cell.angle_beta   90.00
_cell.angle_gamma   90.00
#
_symmetry.space_group_name_H-M   'P 1'
#
loop_
_entity.id
_entity.type
_entity.pdbx_description
1 polymer ?
#
loop_
_entity_poly.entity_id
_entity_poly.type
_entity_poly.pdbx_seq_one_letter_code
_entity_poly.pdbx_strand_id
1 'polypeptide(L)'
;MAREVSLEKTRNIGIMAHIDAGKTTTTERILFYTGKIHKIGETHEGASQMDWMAQEQERGITITSAATTCHWQDCQINIIDTPGHVDFTAEVERSLRVLDGAVTVLDSKAGVEPQTETVWRQATEYRVPRIVFSNKMDATGADFDMSVASIGNRLGAKAAAIQMPIGAESSFRGIIDLVTMKQHIYTNDNGTDIQVSEIDEQFKAKAEEMHLTMLEAVADYDDELMMKVLDGEEPTVEEVKAAIRKGVMTSEFFPVMCGSAYKNKGVQLLLDAVVDYLPAPTDIEAIKGTLEDGTPSERHPSDDEPFSALAFKVATDPFVGRLTYFRVYSGIAKAGSYVLNASKEKRERFGRLVRMHANHRADIEEVYAGDIAGAVGLKNTTTGDTLCDEEHPIVLESMVFPEPVIQMSVEPKTKGDSQKMDEALAKLAEEDPTFRTYTDEETGQTIIAGVGELQLDIIMDRMRREFKVEATSGAPQVAYRETIRKEAEVQGKFVRQSGGHGQYGDVWIRFSPNPGKGFEFVDETVGGSVPKEFIKPTQQGLEESLNNGLVAGYPIVDIKAVLFDGSYHDVDSSEQAYKIAASLALREAAKKCDPAILEPIMAVDVTAPADYLGSVMGDITKRRGQIREQEETGNAIKVRAFVPLAEMFGYVTDLRSFTQGRGIYSMQMDHYEEVPKNIAKEIIEKNATK
;
A
#
# COMPACT_ATOMS: atom_id res chain seq x y z
N MET A 1 -12.94 21.97 24.08
CA MET A 1 -11.74 22.33 24.89
C MET A 1 -10.67 22.82 23.93
N ALA A 2 -9.72 23.61 24.38
CA ALA A 2 -8.61 24.00 23.51
C ALA A 2 -7.75 22.75 23.18
N ARG A 3 -7.16 22.72 21.99
CA ARG A 3 -6.23 21.70 21.53
C ARG A 3 -5.12 21.47 22.56
N GLU A 4 -4.82 20.24 22.92
CA GLU A 4 -3.79 19.93 23.94
C GLU A 4 -2.37 20.17 23.43
N VAL A 5 -2.09 19.84 22.16
CA VAL A 5 -0.79 19.99 21.52
C VAL A 5 -0.96 20.77 20.22
N SER A 6 -0.14 21.78 19.96
CA SER A 6 -0.23 22.56 18.74
C SER A 6 0.04 21.71 17.48
N LEU A 7 -0.50 22.14 16.35
CA LEU A 7 -0.35 21.44 15.09
C LEU A 7 1.13 21.28 14.67
N GLU A 8 1.94 22.30 14.93
CA GLU A 8 3.39 22.32 14.69
C GLU A 8 4.15 21.27 15.51
N LYS A 9 3.61 20.89 16.66
CA LYS A 9 4.17 19.87 17.58
C LYS A 9 3.52 18.50 17.39
N THR A 10 2.81 18.28 16.30
CA THR A 10 2.23 17.00 15.91
C THR A 10 3.13 16.32 14.87
N ARG A 11 3.31 15.01 14.97
CA ARG A 11 4.01 14.17 13.98
C ARG A 11 3.15 12.96 13.64
N ASN A 12 2.85 12.78 12.37
CA ASN A 12 2.12 11.60 11.86
C ASN A 12 3.11 10.74 11.09
N ILE A 13 3.58 9.67 11.72
CA ILE A 13 4.68 8.86 11.17
C ILE A 13 4.27 7.42 10.92
N GLY A 14 4.86 6.83 9.88
CA GLY A 14 4.85 5.40 9.64
C GLY A 14 6.16 4.75 10.02
N ILE A 15 6.11 3.48 10.40
CA ILE A 15 7.32 2.66 10.56
C ILE A 15 7.30 1.59 9.48
N MET A 16 8.30 1.66 8.58
CA MET A 16 8.46 0.79 7.42
C MET A 16 9.70 -0.08 7.60
N ALA A 17 9.62 -1.34 7.21
CA ALA A 17 10.75 -2.25 7.30
C ALA A 17 10.56 -3.47 6.42
N HIS A 18 11.66 -4.13 6.08
CA HIS A 18 11.62 -5.52 5.63
C HIS A 18 11.15 -6.45 6.77
N ILE A 19 10.63 -7.63 6.42
CA ILE A 19 10.30 -8.68 7.39
C ILE A 19 11.54 -8.96 8.25
N ASP A 20 11.33 -9.12 9.54
CA ASP A 20 12.38 -9.37 10.54
C ASP A 20 13.44 -8.27 10.72
N ALA A 21 13.38 -7.11 10.05
CA ALA A 21 14.31 -6.00 10.32
C ALA A 21 14.15 -5.39 11.73
N GLY A 22 13.10 -5.77 12.45
CA GLY A 22 12.85 -5.34 13.83
C GLY A 22 11.86 -4.17 13.94
N LYS A 23 10.95 -4.04 12.98
CA LYS A 23 9.89 -3.02 12.98
C LYS A 23 9.08 -3.04 14.27
N THR A 24 8.41 -4.14 14.57
CA THR A 24 7.57 -4.29 15.77
C THR A 24 8.36 -4.06 17.06
N THR A 25 9.59 -4.60 17.13
CA THR A 25 10.47 -4.37 18.28
C THR A 25 10.79 -2.87 18.46
N THR A 26 11.06 -2.16 17.37
CA THR A 26 11.33 -0.71 17.42
C THR A 26 10.08 0.05 17.89
N THR A 27 8.91 -0.27 17.38
CA THR A 27 7.63 0.34 17.79
C THR A 27 7.34 0.09 19.28
N GLU A 28 7.51 -1.15 19.75
CA GLU A 28 7.33 -1.49 21.18
C GLU A 28 8.29 -0.70 22.08
N ARG A 29 9.54 -0.49 21.67
CA ARG A 29 10.51 0.33 22.42
C ARG A 29 10.15 1.82 22.43
N ILE A 30 9.62 2.33 21.32
CA ILE A 30 9.07 3.69 21.27
C ILE A 30 7.94 3.83 22.29
N LEU A 31 7.00 2.89 22.34
CA LEU A 31 5.89 2.91 23.29
C LEU A 31 6.37 2.78 24.74
N PHE A 32 7.41 2.01 24.98
CA PHE A 32 8.01 1.89 26.31
C PHE A 32 8.64 3.21 26.79
N TYR A 33 9.50 3.83 25.98
CA TYR A 33 10.17 5.08 26.37
C TYR A 33 9.23 6.27 26.42
N THR A 34 8.12 6.24 25.72
CA THR A 34 7.06 7.26 25.81
C THR A 34 6.06 6.97 26.96
N GLY A 35 6.28 5.94 27.76
CA GLY A 35 5.46 5.60 28.93
C GLY A 35 4.07 5.03 28.62
N LYS A 36 3.83 4.61 27.38
CA LYS A 36 2.54 4.02 26.98
C LYS A 36 2.40 2.55 27.41
N ILE A 37 3.51 1.85 27.52
CA ILE A 37 3.57 0.49 28.06
C ILE A 37 4.56 0.43 29.22
N HIS A 38 4.26 -0.38 30.22
CA HIS A 38 5.08 -0.49 31.44
C HIS A 38 6.07 -1.67 31.42
N LYS A 39 5.88 -2.61 30.51
CA LYS A 39 6.77 -3.76 30.30
C LYS A 39 7.15 -3.84 28.84
N ILE A 40 8.41 -4.15 28.61
CA ILE A 40 8.93 -4.44 27.29
C ILE A 40 8.33 -5.78 26.84
N GLY A 41 7.50 -5.77 25.79
CA GLY A 41 6.99 -6.97 25.13
C GLY A 41 8.06 -7.54 24.20
N GLU A 42 8.31 -8.84 24.26
CA GLU A 42 9.14 -9.56 23.31
C GLU A 42 8.26 -10.12 22.19
N THR A 43 8.56 -9.77 20.94
CA THR A 43 7.79 -10.21 19.78
C THR A 43 7.79 -11.72 19.63
N HIS A 44 8.90 -12.37 19.93
CA HIS A 44 9.04 -13.84 19.86
C HIS A 44 8.22 -14.60 20.93
N GLU A 45 7.77 -13.90 21.97
CA GLU A 45 6.92 -14.48 23.04
C GLU A 45 5.42 -14.17 22.83
N GLY A 46 5.04 -13.53 21.71
CA GLY A 46 3.66 -13.13 21.42
C GLY A 46 3.11 -12.06 22.36
N ALA A 47 4.00 -11.28 22.98
CA ALA A 47 3.64 -10.25 23.98
C ALA A 47 3.55 -8.84 23.40
N SER A 48 3.62 -8.68 22.05
CA SER A 48 3.52 -7.39 21.38
C SER A 48 2.13 -6.78 21.54
N GLN A 49 2.08 -5.47 21.81
CA GLN A 49 0.83 -4.70 21.91
C GLN A 49 0.33 -4.26 20.53
N MET A 50 1.24 -4.11 19.55
CA MET A 50 0.88 -3.66 18.19
C MET A 50 0.41 -4.80 17.31
N ASP A 51 1.06 -5.97 17.37
CA ASP A 51 0.63 -7.18 16.69
C ASP A 51 -0.38 -7.94 17.57
N TRP A 52 -1.62 -7.48 17.59
CA TRP A 52 -2.66 -7.98 18.49
C TRP A 52 -3.44 -9.19 17.95
N MET A 53 -3.39 -9.43 16.64
CA MET A 53 -4.04 -10.59 16.03
C MET A 53 -3.25 -11.87 16.33
N ALA A 54 -3.97 -12.96 16.67
CA ALA A 54 -3.33 -14.26 16.90
C ALA A 54 -2.48 -14.72 15.70
N GLN A 55 -2.90 -14.38 14.48
CA GLN A 55 -2.19 -14.70 13.25
C GLN A 55 -0.89 -13.90 13.09
N GLU A 56 -0.87 -12.64 13.50
CA GLU A 56 0.35 -11.83 13.52
C GLU A 56 1.37 -12.40 14.49
N GLN A 57 0.91 -12.77 15.69
CA GLN A 57 1.76 -13.37 16.72
C GLN A 57 2.29 -14.76 16.34
N GLU A 58 1.44 -15.61 15.75
CA GLU A 58 1.82 -16.96 15.32
C GLU A 58 2.80 -16.94 14.13
N ARG A 59 2.64 -15.98 13.20
CA ARG A 59 3.45 -15.88 12.00
C ARG A 59 4.65 -14.95 12.14
N GLY A 60 4.68 -14.11 13.20
CA GLY A 60 5.71 -13.10 13.42
C GLY A 60 5.72 -11.97 12.41
N ILE A 61 4.57 -11.69 11.76
CA ILE A 61 4.43 -10.64 10.74
C ILE A 61 3.26 -9.73 11.08
N THR A 62 3.40 -8.43 10.81
CA THR A 62 2.27 -7.50 10.87
C THR A 62 1.40 -7.69 9.63
N ILE A 63 0.12 -7.93 9.82
CA ILE A 63 -0.88 -8.15 8.76
C ILE A 63 -1.69 -6.88 8.54
N THR A 64 -2.15 -6.27 9.63
CA THR A 64 -2.97 -5.05 9.59
C THR A 64 -2.24 -3.88 10.22
N SER A 65 -2.36 -2.69 9.61
CA SER A 65 -1.80 -1.48 10.20
C SER A 65 -2.50 -1.17 11.53
N ALA A 66 -1.71 -0.87 12.56
CA ALA A 66 -2.18 -0.42 13.86
C ALA A 66 -1.80 1.05 14.07
N ALA A 67 -2.72 1.83 14.63
CA ALA A 67 -2.47 3.23 14.94
C ALA A 67 -2.33 3.42 16.47
N THR A 68 -1.35 4.20 16.89
CA THR A 68 -1.17 4.54 18.31
C THR A 68 -0.67 5.97 18.43
N THR A 69 -1.00 6.60 19.55
CA THR A 69 -0.55 7.96 19.87
C THR A 69 0.32 7.95 21.12
N CYS A 70 1.49 8.54 21.02
CA CYS A 70 2.40 8.72 22.15
C CYS A 70 2.91 10.17 22.18
N HIS A 71 3.68 10.50 23.24
CA HIS A 71 4.24 11.84 23.42
C HIS A 71 5.73 11.72 23.71
N TRP A 72 6.52 12.56 23.09
CA TRP A 72 7.94 12.68 23.33
C TRP A 72 8.34 14.14 23.35
N GLN A 73 9.03 14.55 24.41
CA GLN A 73 9.24 15.97 24.71
C GLN A 73 7.87 16.70 24.70
N ASP A 74 7.73 17.79 23.98
CA ASP A 74 6.48 18.55 23.84
C ASP A 74 5.63 18.13 22.64
N CYS A 75 6.01 17.07 21.93
CA CYS A 75 5.36 16.65 20.68
C CYS A 75 4.42 15.46 20.90
N GLN A 76 3.30 15.49 20.20
CA GLN A 76 2.42 14.34 19.99
C GLN A 76 2.88 13.59 18.75
N ILE A 77 3.12 12.30 18.89
CA ILE A 77 3.51 11.42 17.79
C ILE A 77 2.40 10.40 17.57
N ASN A 78 1.77 10.45 16.41
CA ASN A 78 0.84 9.44 15.94
C ASN A 78 1.63 8.46 15.06
N ILE A 79 1.65 7.20 15.46
CA ILE A 79 2.41 6.14 14.78
C ILE A 79 1.41 5.22 14.08
N ILE A 80 1.61 5.00 12.80
CA ILE A 80 0.95 3.93 12.04
C ILE A 80 1.98 2.85 11.75
N ASP A 81 1.81 1.70 12.36
CA ASP A 81 2.64 0.53 12.10
C ASP A 81 2.17 -0.15 10.81
N THR A 82 3.03 -0.16 9.78
CA THR A 82 2.67 -0.65 8.45
C THR A 82 3.13 -2.10 8.25
N PRO A 83 2.35 -2.96 7.57
CA PRO A 83 2.82 -4.28 7.20
C PRO A 83 4.10 -4.22 6.35
N GLY A 84 4.97 -5.22 6.51
CA GLY A 84 6.18 -5.34 5.70
C GLY A 84 6.04 -6.34 4.53
N HIS A 85 4.93 -7.04 4.40
CA HIS A 85 4.74 -8.10 3.41
C HIS A 85 4.04 -7.59 2.15
N VAL A 86 4.52 -8.01 0.99
CA VAL A 86 4.00 -7.55 -0.32
C VAL A 86 2.52 -7.89 -0.58
N ASP A 87 2.00 -8.97 0.00
CA ASP A 87 0.58 -9.33 -0.12
C ASP A 87 -0.34 -8.32 0.58
N PHE A 88 0.23 -7.42 1.40
CA PHE A 88 -0.49 -6.34 2.09
C PHE A 88 -0.14 -4.96 1.55
N THR A 89 0.23 -4.87 0.27
CA THR A 89 0.58 -3.61 -0.41
C THR A 89 -0.49 -2.54 -0.21
N ALA A 90 -1.77 -2.91 -0.25
CA ALA A 90 -2.87 -1.98 -0.01
C ALA A 90 -2.89 -1.38 1.40
N GLU A 91 -2.49 -2.15 2.43
CA GLU A 91 -2.33 -1.63 3.79
C GLU A 91 -1.19 -0.63 3.87
N VAL A 92 -0.09 -0.89 3.16
CA VAL A 92 1.05 0.02 3.07
C VAL A 92 0.65 1.33 2.39
N GLU A 93 -0.01 1.25 1.23
CA GLU A 93 -0.47 2.43 0.49
C GLU A 93 -1.47 3.27 1.27
N ARG A 94 -2.45 2.64 1.92
CA ARG A 94 -3.39 3.31 2.81
C ARG A 94 -2.67 4.09 3.91
N SER A 95 -1.67 3.47 4.51
CA SER A 95 -0.89 4.09 5.56
C SER A 95 -0.05 5.25 5.03
N LEU A 96 0.70 5.05 3.95
CA LEU A 96 1.56 6.08 3.35
C LEU A 96 0.79 7.34 2.94
N ARG A 97 -0.44 7.19 2.48
CA ARG A 97 -1.29 8.32 2.05
C ARG A 97 -1.64 9.27 3.18
N VAL A 98 -1.67 8.81 4.42
CA VAL A 98 -2.07 9.59 5.59
C VAL A 98 -0.91 9.96 6.50
N LEU A 99 0.33 9.62 6.12
CA LEU A 99 1.52 9.96 6.86
C LEU A 99 2.12 11.29 6.40
N ASP A 100 2.75 11.99 7.32
CA ASP A 100 3.56 13.17 7.04
C ASP A 100 5.03 12.81 6.89
N GLY A 101 5.47 11.77 7.58
CA GLY A 101 6.84 11.27 7.51
C GLY A 101 6.92 9.80 7.86
N ALA A 102 8.08 9.18 7.67
CA ALA A 102 8.28 7.78 8.00
C ALA A 102 9.67 7.48 8.56
N VAL A 103 9.74 6.42 9.37
CA VAL A 103 10.98 5.79 9.81
C VAL A 103 11.18 4.50 9.03
N THR A 104 12.25 4.41 8.26
CA THR A 104 12.64 3.18 7.58
C THR A 104 13.63 2.41 8.44
N VAL A 105 13.26 1.21 8.90
CA VAL A 105 14.10 0.36 9.72
C VAL A 105 14.82 -0.65 8.83
N LEU A 106 16.15 -0.64 8.85
CA LEU A 106 17.00 -1.59 8.14
C LEU A 106 17.64 -2.57 9.13
N ASP A 107 17.90 -3.79 8.70
CA ASP A 107 18.78 -4.70 9.41
C ASP A 107 20.24 -4.31 9.08
N SER A 108 21.06 -3.96 10.08
CA SER A 108 22.44 -3.54 9.87
C SER A 108 23.34 -4.60 9.24
N LYS A 109 22.90 -5.87 9.25
CA LYS A 109 23.60 -6.97 8.60
C LYS A 109 23.29 -7.09 7.10
N ALA A 110 22.04 -6.76 6.71
CA ALA A 110 21.55 -6.95 5.34
C ALA A 110 21.48 -5.63 4.55
N GLY A 111 21.35 -4.50 5.24
CA GLY A 111 21.08 -3.20 4.62
C GLY A 111 19.71 -3.14 3.96
N VAL A 112 19.65 -2.58 2.76
CA VAL A 112 18.40 -2.51 1.98
C VAL A 112 18.07 -3.90 1.41
N GLU A 113 16.84 -4.35 1.67
CA GLU A 113 16.31 -5.64 1.26
C GLU A 113 15.13 -5.48 0.30
N PRO A 114 14.67 -6.52 -0.42
CA PRO A 114 13.67 -6.40 -1.49
C PRO A 114 12.37 -5.70 -1.10
N GLN A 115 11.85 -6.01 0.09
CA GLN A 115 10.62 -5.37 0.56
C GLN A 115 10.86 -3.91 0.94
N THR A 116 12.05 -3.59 1.46
CA THR A 116 12.47 -2.19 1.68
C THR A 116 12.41 -1.40 0.37
N GLU A 117 12.92 -1.96 -0.73
CA GLU A 117 12.87 -1.30 -2.05
C GLU A 117 11.43 -1.01 -2.49
N THR A 118 10.53 -1.98 -2.31
CA THR A 118 9.12 -1.83 -2.69
C THR A 118 8.44 -0.72 -1.89
N VAL A 119 8.54 -0.78 -0.56
CA VAL A 119 7.91 0.23 0.32
C VAL A 119 8.58 1.60 0.14
N TRP A 120 9.89 1.63 -0.11
CA TRP A 120 10.63 2.85 -0.41
C TRP A 120 10.15 3.53 -1.69
N ARG A 121 9.93 2.76 -2.76
CA ARG A 121 9.39 3.26 -4.02
C ARG A 121 8.00 3.86 -3.82
N GLN A 122 7.10 3.16 -3.12
CA GLN A 122 5.77 3.66 -2.78
C GLN A 122 5.85 4.96 -1.97
N ALA A 123 6.68 5.00 -0.93
CA ALA A 123 6.88 6.21 -0.13
C ALA A 123 7.45 7.39 -0.96
N THR A 124 8.27 7.11 -1.98
CA THR A 124 8.78 8.12 -2.92
C THR A 124 7.68 8.64 -3.84
N GLU A 125 6.80 7.78 -4.32
CA GLU A 125 5.63 8.16 -5.13
C GLU A 125 4.70 9.12 -4.37
N TYR A 126 4.46 8.84 -3.09
CA TYR A 126 3.69 9.73 -2.20
C TYR A 126 4.51 10.89 -1.61
N ARG A 127 5.79 11.05 -1.98
CA ARG A 127 6.71 12.08 -1.48
C ARG A 127 6.77 12.16 0.04
N VAL A 128 6.74 11.01 0.71
CA VAL A 128 6.82 10.94 2.17
C VAL A 128 8.27 11.17 2.64
N PRO A 129 8.56 12.23 3.41
CA PRO A 129 9.86 12.44 4.04
C PRO A 129 10.25 11.29 4.97
N ARG A 130 11.53 10.89 4.95
CA ARG A 130 11.97 9.68 5.68
C ARG A 130 13.26 9.91 6.42
N ILE A 131 13.38 9.24 7.56
CA ILE A 131 14.63 9.02 8.27
C ILE A 131 14.90 7.51 8.33
N VAL A 132 16.16 7.12 8.40
CA VAL A 132 16.55 5.71 8.35
C VAL A 132 17.16 5.29 9.69
N PHE A 133 16.73 4.14 10.20
CA PHE A 133 17.27 3.54 11.42
C PHE A 133 17.87 2.17 11.10
N SER A 134 19.22 2.10 11.08
CA SER A 134 19.97 0.86 10.96
C SER A 134 19.96 0.13 12.28
N ASN A 135 19.05 -0.84 12.40
CA ASN A 135 18.75 -1.62 13.59
C ASN A 135 19.63 -2.87 13.68
N LYS A 136 19.60 -3.53 14.84
CA LYS A 136 20.31 -4.78 15.13
C LYS A 136 21.84 -4.64 15.08
N MET A 137 22.38 -3.52 15.51
CA MET A 137 23.83 -3.35 15.64
C MET A 137 24.51 -4.35 16.58
N ASP A 138 23.74 -5.07 17.40
CA ASP A 138 24.15 -6.16 18.28
C ASP A 138 24.24 -7.53 17.59
N ALA A 139 23.71 -7.67 16.37
CA ALA A 139 23.68 -8.93 15.65
C ALA A 139 25.04 -9.27 15.04
N THR A 140 25.35 -10.58 14.96
CA THR A 140 26.58 -11.06 14.31
C THR A 140 26.55 -10.72 12.82
N GLY A 141 27.59 -10.03 12.35
CA GLY A 141 27.71 -9.52 10.98
C GLY A 141 27.10 -8.13 10.78
N ALA A 142 26.76 -7.40 11.86
CA ALA A 142 26.28 -6.02 11.77
C ALA A 142 27.38 -5.10 11.22
N ASP A 143 27.04 -4.37 10.14
CA ASP A 143 27.92 -3.42 9.46
C ASP A 143 27.13 -2.14 9.11
N PHE A 144 27.39 -1.08 9.86
CA PHE A 144 26.70 0.19 9.66
C PHE A 144 27.10 0.89 8.37
N ASP A 145 28.39 0.86 8.03
CA ASP A 145 28.90 1.55 6.83
C ASP A 145 28.32 0.88 5.55
N MET A 146 28.25 -0.47 5.54
CA MET A 146 27.56 -1.21 4.48
C MET A 146 26.08 -0.88 4.41
N SER A 147 25.40 -0.80 5.56
CA SER A 147 23.97 -0.47 5.62
C SER A 147 23.68 0.91 5.02
N VAL A 148 24.51 1.93 5.34
CA VAL A 148 24.40 3.27 4.77
C VAL A 148 24.66 3.25 3.26
N ALA A 149 25.73 2.58 2.82
CA ALA A 149 26.09 2.49 1.40
C ALA A 149 25.00 1.78 0.57
N SER A 150 24.30 0.81 1.15
CA SER A 150 23.23 0.06 0.47
C SER A 150 22.06 0.97 0.03
N ILE A 151 21.81 2.07 0.73
CA ILE A 151 20.75 3.03 0.39
C ILE A 151 21.08 3.71 -0.95
N GLY A 152 22.29 4.21 -1.10
CA GLY A 152 22.75 4.79 -2.36
C GLY A 152 22.80 3.77 -3.50
N ASN A 153 23.37 2.61 -3.23
CA ASN A 153 23.60 1.58 -4.26
C ASN A 153 22.31 0.93 -4.77
N ARG A 154 21.33 0.69 -3.90
CA ARG A 154 20.11 -0.05 -4.24
C ARG A 154 18.91 0.83 -4.51
N LEU A 155 18.80 1.96 -3.80
CA LEU A 155 17.66 2.85 -3.92
C LEU A 155 17.97 4.08 -4.77
N GLY A 156 19.25 4.31 -5.12
CA GLY A 156 19.68 5.52 -5.80
C GLY A 156 19.43 6.79 -4.96
N ALA A 157 19.28 6.64 -3.63
CA ALA A 157 18.89 7.70 -2.73
C ALA A 157 20.10 8.34 -2.06
N LYS A 158 20.06 9.67 -1.87
CA LYS A 158 21.12 10.41 -1.18
C LYS A 158 20.94 10.27 0.33
N ALA A 159 21.80 9.52 0.97
CA ALA A 159 21.77 9.27 2.40
C ALA A 159 23.10 9.61 3.05
N ALA A 160 23.06 10.12 4.28
CA ALA A 160 24.26 10.33 5.08
C ALA A 160 24.04 9.89 6.53
N ALA A 161 25.06 9.31 7.13
CA ALA A 161 25.07 8.97 8.54
C ALA A 161 25.08 10.26 9.40
N ILE A 162 24.14 10.39 10.33
CA ILE A 162 24.12 11.44 11.36
C ILE A 162 24.56 10.90 12.73
N GLN A 163 24.86 9.62 12.77
CA GLN A 163 25.35 8.91 13.95
C GLN A 163 26.45 7.92 13.55
N MET A 164 27.30 7.58 14.51
CA MET A 164 28.32 6.54 14.38
C MET A 164 28.18 5.55 15.53
N PRO A 165 28.13 4.23 15.30
CA PRO A 165 28.06 3.24 16.36
C PRO A 165 29.39 3.12 17.12
N ILE A 166 29.33 2.90 18.43
CA ILE A 166 30.47 2.56 19.28
C ILE A 166 30.49 1.05 19.48
N GLY A 167 31.31 0.39 18.67
CA GLY A 167 31.34 -1.07 18.57
C GLY A 167 30.26 -1.63 17.65
N ALA A 168 30.34 -2.93 17.43
CA ALA A 168 29.34 -3.71 16.67
C ALA A 168 29.20 -5.09 17.33
N GLU A 169 28.13 -5.81 17.00
CA GLU A 169 27.83 -7.12 17.55
C GLU A 169 27.80 -7.09 19.11
N SER A 170 28.44 -8.03 19.75
CA SER A 170 28.51 -8.12 21.22
C SER A 170 29.22 -6.91 21.88
N SER A 171 30.02 -6.15 21.13
CA SER A 171 30.73 -4.97 21.60
C SER A 171 29.95 -3.66 21.43
N PHE A 172 28.76 -3.69 20.82
CA PHE A 172 27.92 -2.51 20.63
C PHE A 172 27.44 -1.95 21.98
N ARG A 173 27.97 -0.81 22.38
CA ARG A 173 27.71 -0.22 23.71
C ARG A 173 27.16 1.20 23.70
N GLY A 174 27.23 1.89 22.56
CA GLY A 174 26.83 3.29 22.51
C GLY A 174 26.82 3.85 21.09
N ILE A 175 26.56 5.13 21.02
CA ILE A 175 26.37 5.87 19.75
C ILE A 175 27.07 7.23 19.90
N ILE A 176 27.78 7.65 18.86
CA ILE A 176 28.27 9.01 18.70
C ILE A 176 27.24 9.74 17.84
N ASP A 177 26.70 10.82 18.36
CA ASP A 177 25.87 11.76 17.61
C ASP A 177 26.78 12.72 16.86
N LEU A 178 26.79 12.64 15.55
CA LEU A 178 27.64 13.45 14.69
C LEU A 178 27.14 14.90 14.56
N VAL A 179 25.89 15.19 14.92
CA VAL A 179 25.35 16.56 14.89
C VAL A 179 25.85 17.34 16.10
N THR A 180 25.85 16.73 17.28
CA THR A 180 26.29 17.37 18.54
C THR A 180 27.74 17.07 18.90
N MET A 181 28.39 16.15 18.19
CA MET A 181 29.73 15.63 18.47
C MET A 181 29.89 15.17 19.91
N LYS A 182 28.91 14.41 20.40
CA LYS A 182 28.90 13.81 21.74
C LYS A 182 28.71 12.29 21.64
N GLN A 183 29.27 11.55 22.56
CA GLN A 183 29.02 10.13 22.70
C GLN A 183 27.95 9.84 23.77
N HIS A 184 27.10 8.86 23.45
CA HIS A 184 26.02 8.36 24.30
C HIS A 184 26.32 6.89 24.65
N ILE A 185 26.69 6.61 25.87
CA ILE A 185 27.01 5.27 26.35
C ILE A 185 25.85 4.75 27.21
N TYR A 186 25.35 3.60 26.87
CA TYR A 186 24.24 2.93 27.58
C TYR A 186 24.83 2.07 28.69
N THR A 187 24.47 2.36 29.96
CA THR A 187 25.07 1.75 31.17
C THR A 187 24.18 0.66 31.76
N ASN A 188 22.91 0.59 31.38
CA ASN A 188 21.99 -0.44 31.84
C ASN A 188 21.30 -1.17 30.69
N ASP A 189 20.75 -2.36 30.94
CA ASP A 189 20.11 -3.21 29.95
C ASP A 189 18.77 -2.64 29.44
N ASN A 190 18.08 -1.83 30.22
CA ASN A 190 16.83 -1.19 29.85
C ASN A 190 17.02 0.07 29.00
N GLY A 191 18.25 0.50 28.75
CA GLY A 191 18.57 1.70 27.97
C GLY A 191 18.06 3.02 28.55
N THR A 192 17.72 3.05 29.85
CA THR A 192 17.22 4.26 30.54
C THR A 192 18.31 5.13 31.13
N ASP A 193 19.49 4.57 31.34
CA ASP A 193 20.66 5.28 31.88
C ASP A 193 21.67 5.48 30.72
N ILE A 194 21.75 6.73 30.25
CA ILE A 194 22.60 7.14 29.14
C ILE A 194 23.61 8.17 29.64
N GLN A 195 24.89 7.83 29.57
CA GLN A 195 25.97 8.75 29.87
C GLN A 195 26.37 9.50 28.60
N VAL A 196 26.15 10.82 28.61
CA VAL A 196 26.57 11.72 27.52
C VAL A 196 27.90 12.37 27.93
N SER A 197 28.89 12.26 27.06
CA SER A 197 30.23 12.81 27.29
C SER A 197 30.93 13.19 26.01
N GLU A 198 32.13 13.76 26.11
CA GLU A 198 33.02 13.99 24.97
C GLU A 198 33.40 12.64 24.33
N ILE A 199 33.69 12.68 23.02
CA ILE A 199 34.06 11.48 22.23
C ILE A 199 35.41 10.96 22.72
N ASP A 200 35.50 9.67 22.99
CA ASP A 200 36.75 8.98 23.32
C ASP A 200 37.78 9.17 22.19
N GLU A 201 39.04 9.44 22.55
CA GLU A 201 40.11 9.80 21.64
C GLU A 201 40.26 8.78 20.46
N GLN A 202 40.03 7.50 20.74
CA GLN A 202 40.10 6.43 19.73
C GLN A 202 39.05 6.55 18.60
N PHE A 203 37.93 7.25 18.82
CA PHE A 203 36.86 7.41 17.84
C PHE A 203 36.84 8.79 17.21
N LYS A 204 37.57 9.75 17.78
CA LYS A 204 37.50 11.17 17.44
C LYS A 204 37.82 11.43 15.96
N ALA A 205 38.90 10.88 15.44
CA ALA A 205 39.28 11.08 14.04
C ALA A 205 38.22 10.57 13.05
N LYS A 206 37.65 9.38 13.31
CA LYS A 206 36.58 8.83 12.46
C LYS A 206 35.29 9.63 12.59
N ALA A 207 34.96 10.10 13.80
CA ALA A 207 33.77 10.92 14.03
C ALA A 207 33.90 12.30 13.33
N GLU A 208 35.05 12.93 13.35
CA GLU A 208 35.33 14.17 12.63
C GLU A 208 35.21 14.01 11.12
N GLU A 209 35.76 12.93 10.55
CA GLU A 209 35.63 12.59 9.14
C GLU A 209 34.16 12.39 8.74
N MET A 210 33.40 11.60 9.52
CA MET A 210 31.98 11.35 9.27
C MET A 210 31.13 12.61 9.47
N HIS A 211 31.47 13.45 10.45
CA HIS A 211 30.81 14.73 10.65
C HIS A 211 30.99 15.64 9.42
N LEU A 212 32.20 15.77 8.88
CA LEU A 212 32.46 16.54 7.69
C LEU A 212 31.70 15.99 6.48
N THR A 213 31.69 14.68 6.28
CA THR A 213 30.92 14.01 5.22
C THR A 213 29.42 14.31 5.35
N MET A 214 28.89 14.32 6.57
CA MET A 214 27.50 14.70 6.84
C MET A 214 27.25 16.15 6.48
N LEU A 215 28.13 17.08 6.92
CA LEU A 215 28.00 18.51 6.60
C LEU A 215 28.01 18.77 5.10
N GLU A 216 28.92 18.15 4.35
CA GLU A 216 28.98 18.24 2.89
C GLU A 216 27.68 17.74 2.23
N ALA A 217 27.13 16.61 2.70
CA ALA A 217 25.90 16.04 2.17
C ALA A 217 24.66 16.93 2.43
N VAL A 218 24.63 17.61 3.57
CA VAL A 218 23.51 18.45 3.98
C VAL A 218 23.61 19.89 3.44
N ALA A 219 24.82 20.38 3.19
CA ALA A 219 25.10 21.71 2.64
C ALA A 219 24.36 21.98 1.30
N ASP A 220 24.11 20.94 0.50
CA ASP A 220 23.37 21.07 -0.76
C ASP A 220 21.91 21.57 -0.57
N TYR A 221 21.39 21.54 0.64
CA TYR A 221 20.01 21.93 0.98
C TYR A 221 19.92 23.27 1.75
N ASP A 222 21.07 23.87 2.08
CA ASP A 222 21.11 25.12 2.83
C ASP A 222 22.32 25.99 2.39
N ASP A 223 22.04 27.07 1.66
CA ASP A 223 23.08 27.97 1.11
C ASP A 223 23.94 28.62 2.19
N GLU A 224 23.38 28.95 3.37
CA GLU A 224 24.13 29.56 4.48
C GLU A 224 25.11 28.55 5.09
N LEU A 225 24.63 27.31 5.29
CA LEU A 225 25.47 26.22 5.74
C LEU A 225 26.58 25.90 4.74
N MET A 226 26.24 25.87 3.45
CA MET A 226 27.22 25.66 2.36
C MET A 226 28.34 26.66 2.41
N MET A 227 28.02 27.95 2.57
CA MET A 227 29.04 29.03 2.66
C MET A 227 29.96 28.81 3.85
N LYS A 228 29.43 28.47 5.04
CA LYS A 228 30.23 28.20 6.23
C LYS A 228 31.17 27.02 6.03
N VAL A 229 30.66 25.93 5.50
CA VAL A 229 31.46 24.71 5.24
C VAL A 229 32.60 25.01 4.25
N LEU A 230 32.33 25.77 3.19
CA LEU A 230 33.36 26.17 2.21
C LEU A 230 34.42 27.11 2.80
N ASP A 231 34.03 28.00 3.72
CA ASP A 231 34.92 28.91 4.39
C ASP A 231 35.70 28.26 5.56
N GLY A 232 35.36 26.98 5.87
CA GLY A 232 35.97 26.24 6.98
C GLY A 232 35.52 26.72 8.35
N GLU A 233 34.37 27.39 8.43
CA GLU A 233 33.72 27.76 9.66
C GLU A 233 32.87 26.60 10.20
N GLU A 234 32.93 26.38 11.51
CA GLU A 234 32.13 25.32 12.15
C GLU A 234 30.70 25.84 12.39
N PRO A 235 29.66 25.19 11.81
CA PRO A 235 28.28 25.59 12.00
C PRO A 235 27.78 25.23 13.42
N THR A 236 26.78 25.94 13.90
CA THR A 236 26.12 25.58 15.16
C THR A 236 25.25 24.32 15.00
N VAL A 237 24.96 23.64 16.11
CA VAL A 237 24.10 22.46 16.14
C VAL A 237 22.70 22.77 15.56
N GLU A 238 22.16 23.95 15.87
CA GLU A 238 20.87 24.42 15.39
C GLU A 238 20.84 24.61 13.86
N GLU A 239 21.92 25.16 13.30
CA GLU A 239 22.06 25.31 11.85
C GLU A 239 22.13 23.96 11.14
N VAL A 240 22.91 23.03 11.68
CA VAL A 240 23.02 21.66 11.15
C VAL A 240 21.67 20.95 11.21
N LYS A 241 20.97 21.02 12.35
CA LYS A 241 19.62 20.44 12.49
C LYS A 241 18.63 21.03 11.49
N ALA A 242 18.65 22.37 11.32
CA ALA A 242 17.77 23.04 10.39
C ALA A 242 18.03 22.59 8.92
N ALA A 243 19.31 22.46 8.55
CA ALA A 243 19.68 22.00 7.21
C ALA A 243 19.32 20.52 6.96
N ILE A 244 19.55 19.65 7.94
CA ILE A 244 19.08 18.25 7.87
C ILE A 244 17.56 18.22 7.66
N ARG A 245 16.79 19.00 8.44
CA ARG A 245 15.34 19.08 8.31
C ARG A 245 14.92 19.55 6.90
N LYS A 246 15.56 20.62 6.38
CA LYS A 246 15.30 21.10 5.02
C LYS A 246 15.53 19.98 3.99
N GLY A 247 16.65 19.25 4.08
CA GLY A 247 16.96 18.14 3.20
C GLY A 247 15.92 16.99 3.29
N VAL A 248 15.49 16.63 4.51
CA VAL A 248 14.45 15.61 4.72
C VAL A 248 13.11 16.03 4.10
N MET A 249 12.76 17.31 4.21
CA MET A 249 11.52 17.87 3.67
C MET A 249 11.42 17.78 2.13
N THR A 250 12.56 17.79 1.42
CA THR A 250 12.57 17.60 -0.04
C THR A 250 12.24 16.16 -0.46
N SER A 251 12.28 15.20 0.47
CA SER A 251 12.22 13.76 0.20
C SER A 251 13.35 13.25 -0.71
N GLU A 252 14.47 13.98 -0.78
CA GLU A 252 15.65 13.65 -1.58
C GLU A 252 16.87 13.31 -0.71
N PHE A 253 16.86 13.71 0.55
CA PHE A 253 17.93 13.46 1.52
C PHE A 253 17.41 12.64 2.70
N PHE A 254 18.18 11.64 3.13
CA PHE A 254 17.78 10.69 4.16
C PHE A 254 18.87 10.52 5.22
N PRO A 255 18.69 11.11 6.43
CA PRO A 255 19.62 10.92 7.54
C PRO A 255 19.53 9.47 8.06
N VAL A 256 20.70 8.87 8.29
CA VAL A 256 20.81 7.49 8.76
C VAL A 256 21.33 7.45 10.20
N MET A 257 20.59 6.78 11.03
CA MET A 257 20.89 6.53 12.45
C MET A 257 21.19 5.05 12.67
N CYS A 258 21.75 4.72 13.83
CA CYS A 258 22.06 3.36 14.21
C CYS A 258 21.55 3.02 15.62
N GLY A 259 21.33 1.73 15.84
CA GLY A 259 20.93 1.24 17.16
C GLY A 259 20.62 -0.25 17.20
N SER A 260 20.13 -0.67 18.35
CA SER A 260 19.57 -1.99 18.57
C SER A 260 18.31 -1.86 19.44
N ALA A 261 17.16 -1.99 18.80
CA ALA A 261 15.89 -1.97 19.52
C ALA A 261 15.82 -3.13 20.52
N TYR A 262 16.30 -4.31 20.13
CA TYR A 262 16.36 -5.48 21.03
C TYR A 262 17.20 -5.24 22.28
N LYS A 263 18.34 -4.58 22.15
CA LYS A 263 19.23 -4.22 23.28
C LYS A 263 18.90 -2.87 23.90
N ASN A 264 17.80 -2.26 23.54
CA ASN A 264 17.33 -1.00 24.12
C ASN A 264 18.31 0.17 23.94
N LYS A 265 18.97 0.27 22.77
CA LYS A 265 19.99 1.29 22.48
C LYS A 265 19.65 2.05 21.21
N GLY A 266 19.65 3.38 21.26
CA GLY A 266 19.45 4.26 20.12
C GLY A 266 18.00 4.71 19.88
N VAL A 267 17.00 4.15 20.56
CA VAL A 267 15.58 4.46 20.29
C VAL A 267 15.20 5.85 20.79
N GLN A 268 15.77 6.32 21.88
CA GLN A 268 15.54 7.71 22.36
C GLN A 268 16.08 8.73 21.36
N LEU A 269 17.28 8.50 20.83
CA LEU A 269 17.87 9.35 19.77
C LEU A 269 17.05 9.29 18.49
N LEU A 270 16.43 8.14 18.17
CA LEU A 270 15.48 8.03 17.06
C LEU A 270 14.23 8.90 17.31
N LEU A 271 13.69 8.90 18.54
CA LEU A 271 12.56 9.76 18.90
C LEU A 271 12.91 11.25 18.83
N ASP A 272 14.11 11.62 19.25
CA ASP A 272 14.62 13.00 19.10
C ASP A 272 14.69 13.38 17.60
N ALA A 273 15.20 12.50 16.76
CA ALA A 273 15.26 12.71 15.31
C ALA A 273 13.88 12.80 14.64
N VAL A 274 12.89 12.04 15.09
CA VAL A 274 11.49 12.17 14.66
C VAL A 274 10.97 13.57 14.92
N VAL A 275 11.22 14.11 16.12
CA VAL A 275 10.79 15.46 16.49
C VAL A 275 11.56 16.53 15.72
N ASP A 276 12.87 16.38 15.59
CA ASP A 276 13.76 17.38 14.97
C ASP A 276 13.63 17.43 13.46
N TYR A 277 13.51 16.30 12.76
CA TYR A 277 13.68 16.21 11.32
C TYR A 277 12.42 15.87 10.53
N LEU A 278 11.47 15.12 11.09
CA LEU A 278 10.23 14.80 10.37
C LEU A 278 9.22 15.96 10.42
N PRO A 279 8.42 16.11 9.36
CA PRO A 279 7.47 17.22 9.26
C PRO A 279 6.34 17.17 10.28
N ALA A 280 5.86 18.35 10.63
CA ALA A 280 4.54 18.55 11.19
C ALA A 280 3.50 18.65 10.05
N PRO A 281 2.21 18.47 10.32
CA PRO A 281 1.17 18.69 9.30
C PRO A 281 1.21 20.06 8.64
N THR A 282 1.72 21.09 9.34
CA THR A 282 1.91 22.46 8.81
C THR A 282 3.04 22.62 7.82
N ASP A 283 3.97 21.68 7.78
CA ASP A 283 5.12 21.70 6.87
C ASP A 283 4.83 21.04 5.52
N ILE A 284 3.66 20.41 5.39
CA ILE A 284 3.25 19.67 4.19
C ILE A 284 2.35 20.54 3.33
N GLU A 285 2.44 20.36 2.02
CA GLU A 285 1.55 21.01 1.08
C GLU A 285 0.06 20.76 1.41
N ALA A 286 -0.78 21.75 1.08
CA ALA A 286 -2.23 21.61 1.20
C ALA A 286 -2.72 20.37 0.45
N ILE A 287 -3.66 19.64 1.07
CA ILE A 287 -4.23 18.47 0.41
C ILE A 287 -5.12 18.89 -0.74
N LYS A 288 -4.91 18.29 -1.90
CA LYS A 288 -5.69 18.54 -3.12
C LYS A 288 -6.99 17.74 -3.12
N GLY A 289 -7.99 18.30 -3.77
CA GLY A 289 -9.27 17.67 -3.97
C GLY A 289 -10.06 18.34 -5.09
N THR A 290 -11.28 17.90 -5.27
CA THR A 290 -12.22 18.44 -6.27
C THR A 290 -13.53 18.80 -5.62
N LEU A 291 -14.15 19.90 -6.06
CA LEU A 291 -15.50 20.27 -5.68
C LEU A 291 -16.52 19.44 -6.47
N GLU A 292 -17.80 19.54 -6.09
CA GLU A 292 -18.92 18.82 -6.75
C GLU A 292 -19.00 19.10 -8.27
N ASP A 293 -18.60 20.29 -8.69
CA ASP A 293 -18.59 20.71 -10.10
C ASP A 293 -17.33 20.26 -10.88
N GLY A 294 -16.43 19.50 -10.22
CA GLY A 294 -15.15 19.05 -10.79
C GLY A 294 -14.03 20.09 -10.73
N THR A 295 -14.26 21.25 -10.12
CA THR A 295 -13.22 22.29 -9.98
C THR A 295 -12.15 21.85 -8.97
N PRO A 296 -10.84 21.93 -9.32
CA PRO A 296 -9.79 21.67 -8.36
C PRO A 296 -9.82 22.61 -7.16
N SER A 297 -9.64 22.08 -5.97
CA SER A 297 -9.61 22.80 -4.71
C SER A 297 -8.58 22.20 -3.77
N GLU A 298 -8.30 22.86 -2.67
CA GLU A 298 -7.35 22.38 -1.66
C GLU A 298 -7.80 22.73 -0.26
N ARG A 299 -7.24 22.04 0.73
CA ARG A 299 -7.45 22.33 2.17
C ARG A 299 -6.08 22.43 2.84
N HIS A 300 -5.90 23.50 3.59
CA HIS A 300 -4.70 23.74 4.38
C HIS A 300 -4.84 23.12 5.78
N PRO A 301 -3.75 22.66 6.38
CA PRO A 301 -3.78 22.11 7.74
C PRO A 301 -4.00 23.23 8.77
N SER A 302 -5.26 23.56 9.01
CA SER A 302 -5.70 24.60 9.96
C SER A 302 -7.00 24.19 10.63
N ASP A 303 -7.13 24.48 11.92
CA ASP A 303 -8.35 24.26 12.68
C ASP A 303 -9.47 25.25 12.28
N ASP A 304 -9.12 26.38 11.65
CA ASP A 304 -10.05 27.44 11.22
C ASP A 304 -10.68 27.18 9.85
N GLU A 305 -10.15 26.22 9.08
CA GLU A 305 -10.73 25.83 7.79
C GLU A 305 -11.94 24.91 7.95
N PRO A 306 -12.79 24.77 6.91
CA PRO A 306 -13.87 23.78 6.91
C PRO A 306 -13.31 22.36 7.13
N PHE A 307 -14.03 21.55 7.90
CA PHE A 307 -13.63 20.19 8.20
C PHE A 307 -13.45 19.35 6.94
N SER A 308 -12.32 18.67 6.84
CA SER A 308 -12.09 17.62 5.84
C SER A 308 -11.21 16.51 6.40
N ALA A 309 -11.54 15.27 6.10
CA ALA A 309 -10.84 14.08 6.54
C ALA A 309 -10.91 12.96 5.51
N LEU A 310 -9.92 12.09 5.51
CA LEU A 310 -9.86 10.91 4.67
C LEU A 310 -9.99 9.66 5.53
N ALA A 311 -10.99 8.82 5.24
CA ALA A 311 -11.14 7.50 5.84
C ALA A 311 -10.14 6.55 5.18
N PHE A 312 -9.13 6.11 5.92
CA PHE A 312 -8.05 5.29 5.36
C PHE A 312 -8.12 3.81 5.77
N LYS A 313 -8.91 3.48 6.78
CA LYS A 313 -9.09 2.09 7.22
C LYS A 313 -10.44 1.88 7.87
N VAL A 314 -11.11 0.80 7.51
CA VAL A 314 -12.28 0.28 8.22
C VAL A 314 -11.90 -1.03 8.90
N ALA A 315 -12.30 -1.23 10.14
CA ALA A 315 -12.09 -2.45 10.89
C ALA A 315 -13.37 -2.88 11.59
N THR A 316 -13.58 -4.17 11.72
CA THR A 316 -14.67 -4.75 12.50
C THR A 316 -14.17 -5.08 13.89
N ASP A 317 -14.69 -4.39 14.88
CA ASP A 317 -14.33 -4.59 16.28
C ASP A 317 -15.42 -5.42 17.00
N PRO A 318 -15.04 -6.44 17.79
CA PRO A 318 -16.00 -7.33 18.45
C PRO A 318 -16.93 -6.61 19.43
N PHE A 319 -16.52 -5.46 20.00
CA PHE A 319 -17.23 -4.76 21.06
C PHE A 319 -18.01 -3.54 20.57
N VAL A 320 -17.46 -2.79 19.62
CA VAL A 320 -18.09 -1.54 19.12
C VAL A 320 -18.62 -1.67 17.70
N GLY A 321 -18.41 -2.82 17.06
CA GLY A 321 -18.79 -3.05 15.68
C GLY A 321 -17.86 -2.36 14.69
N ARG A 322 -18.41 -1.63 13.75
CA ARG A 322 -17.64 -0.95 12.70
C ARG A 322 -16.90 0.26 13.25
N LEU A 323 -15.57 0.26 13.09
CA LEU A 323 -14.66 1.33 13.45
C LEU A 323 -13.98 1.84 12.18
N THR A 324 -14.16 3.12 11.87
CA THR A 324 -13.54 3.78 10.72
C THR A 324 -12.41 4.68 11.20
N TYR A 325 -11.20 4.40 10.77
CA TYR A 325 -10.03 5.24 11.01
C TYR A 325 -9.96 6.32 9.95
N PHE A 326 -9.72 7.55 10.38
CA PHE A 326 -9.61 8.67 9.47
C PHE A 326 -8.52 9.65 9.93
N ARG A 327 -7.93 10.35 8.97
CA ARG A 327 -7.04 11.48 9.21
C ARG A 327 -7.78 12.78 8.91
N VAL A 328 -7.69 13.72 9.82
CA VAL A 328 -8.19 15.08 9.64
C VAL A 328 -7.14 15.92 8.94
N TYR A 329 -7.48 16.52 7.82
CA TYR A 329 -6.60 17.43 7.08
C TYR A 329 -6.87 18.88 7.41
N SER A 330 -8.14 19.27 7.65
CA SER A 330 -8.53 20.63 8.01
C SER A 330 -9.72 20.64 8.94
N GLY A 331 -9.86 21.71 9.70
CA GLY A 331 -11.03 21.99 10.54
C GLY A 331 -11.13 21.12 11.78
N ILE A 332 -12.29 21.22 12.43
CA ILE A 332 -12.60 20.53 13.68
C ILE A 332 -13.92 19.78 13.51
N ALA A 333 -13.99 18.56 14.04
CA ALA A 333 -15.25 17.84 14.17
C ALA A 333 -15.48 17.34 15.60
N LYS A 334 -16.76 17.24 15.99
CA LYS A 334 -17.18 16.87 17.35
C LYS A 334 -17.89 15.52 17.35
N ALA A 335 -17.75 14.79 18.44
CA ALA A 335 -18.56 13.62 18.69
C ALA A 335 -20.06 14.00 18.68
N GLY A 336 -20.87 13.20 18.00
CA GLY A 336 -22.31 13.46 17.80
C GLY A 336 -22.66 14.40 16.65
N SER A 337 -21.69 15.09 16.02
CA SER A 337 -21.92 15.96 14.86
C SER A 337 -22.19 15.18 13.57
N TYR A 338 -22.72 15.87 12.59
CA TYR A 338 -22.93 15.35 11.25
C TYR A 338 -21.81 15.80 10.32
N VAL A 339 -21.49 14.97 9.35
CA VAL A 339 -20.53 15.21 8.28
C VAL A 339 -21.08 14.66 6.97
N LEU A 340 -20.60 15.17 5.86
CA LEU A 340 -20.88 14.65 4.53
C LEU A 340 -19.80 13.64 4.12
N ASN A 341 -20.22 12.45 3.75
CA ASN A 341 -19.36 11.56 2.94
C ASN A 341 -19.47 12.04 1.50
N ALA A 342 -18.52 12.88 1.06
CA ALA A 342 -18.55 13.51 -0.25
C ALA A 342 -18.35 12.51 -1.40
N SER A 343 -17.61 11.42 -1.17
CA SER A 343 -17.40 10.37 -2.17
C SER A 343 -18.68 9.59 -2.53
N LYS A 344 -19.66 9.58 -1.64
CA LYS A 344 -20.94 8.86 -1.80
C LYS A 344 -22.16 9.75 -1.72
N GLU A 345 -21.97 11.06 -1.52
CA GLU A 345 -23.03 12.04 -1.36
C GLU A 345 -24.03 11.67 -0.24
N LYS A 346 -23.51 11.13 0.87
CA LYS A 346 -24.34 10.68 1.99
C LYS A 346 -23.96 11.38 3.28
N ARG A 347 -24.99 11.83 3.99
CA ARG A 347 -24.84 12.36 5.34
C ARG A 347 -24.55 11.25 6.33
N GLU A 348 -23.50 11.44 7.13
CA GLU A 348 -23.07 10.51 8.18
C GLU A 348 -23.06 11.22 9.54
N ARG A 349 -23.10 10.45 10.62
CA ARG A 349 -22.97 10.98 11.97
C ARG A 349 -21.81 10.35 12.69
N PHE A 350 -20.93 11.16 13.25
CA PHE A 350 -19.93 10.70 14.23
C PHE A 350 -20.65 10.29 15.52
N GLY A 351 -20.88 9.00 15.71
CA GLY A 351 -21.48 8.48 16.93
C GLY A 351 -20.58 8.74 18.13
N ARG A 352 -19.40 8.10 18.12
CA ARG A 352 -18.31 8.27 19.07
C ARG A 352 -17.03 8.51 18.31
N LEU A 353 -16.17 9.37 18.84
CA LEU A 353 -14.80 9.56 18.37
C LEU A 353 -13.85 8.93 19.39
N VAL A 354 -12.85 8.22 18.90
CA VAL A 354 -11.90 7.51 19.73
C VAL A 354 -10.46 7.78 19.27
N ARG A 355 -9.55 7.95 20.23
CA ARG A 355 -8.11 7.93 20.00
C ARG A 355 -7.60 6.53 20.30
N MET A 356 -6.78 6.00 19.40
CA MET A 356 -6.26 4.65 19.54
C MET A 356 -4.94 4.64 20.31
N HIS A 357 -4.79 3.64 21.15
CA HIS A 357 -3.56 3.31 21.84
C HIS A 357 -3.33 1.81 21.67
N ALA A 358 -2.80 1.42 20.49
CA ALA A 358 -2.72 0.03 20.06
C ALA A 358 -4.12 -0.64 20.07
N ASN A 359 -4.39 -1.58 20.96
CA ASN A 359 -5.68 -2.25 21.12
C ASN A 359 -6.64 -1.57 22.12
N HIS A 360 -6.20 -0.49 22.79
CA HIS A 360 -7.03 0.28 23.72
C HIS A 360 -7.60 1.52 23.03
N ARG A 361 -8.77 1.93 23.47
CA ARG A 361 -9.51 3.10 22.97
C ARG A 361 -9.79 4.09 24.07
N ALA A 362 -9.57 5.35 23.79
CA ALA A 362 -9.98 6.44 24.65
C ALA A 362 -11.01 7.30 23.90
N ASP A 363 -12.17 7.52 24.50
CA ASP A 363 -13.17 8.40 23.93
C ASP A 363 -12.66 9.86 23.94
N ILE A 364 -12.89 10.56 22.83
CA ILE A 364 -12.55 11.98 22.67
C ILE A 364 -13.77 12.75 22.21
N GLU A 365 -13.87 14.01 22.61
CA GLU A 365 -15.03 14.86 22.28
C GLU A 365 -14.86 15.56 20.94
N GLU A 366 -13.63 15.88 20.58
CA GLU A 366 -13.30 16.66 19.37
C GLU A 366 -12.06 16.09 18.69
N VAL A 367 -11.96 16.25 17.39
CA VAL A 367 -10.78 16.00 16.56
C VAL A 367 -10.41 17.27 15.81
N TYR A 368 -9.13 17.49 15.59
CA TYR A 368 -8.54 18.69 15.04
C TYR A 368 -7.74 18.39 13.78
N ALA A 369 -7.43 19.41 12.98
CA ALA A 369 -6.52 19.27 11.83
C ALA A 369 -5.24 18.52 12.26
N GLY A 370 -4.74 17.58 11.44
CA GLY A 370 -3.58 16.75 11.71
C GLY A 370 -3.82 15.54 12.63
N ASP A 371 -4.99 15.40 13.23
CA ASP A 371 -5.29 14.24 14.09
C ASP A 371 -5.55 12.97 13.25
N ILE A 372 -5.16 11.83 13.84
CA ILE A 372 -5.56 10.50 13.40
C ILE A 372 -6.48 9.93 14.48
N ALA A 373 -7.71 9.58 14.11
CA ALA A 373 -8.72 9.12 15.04
C ALA A 373 -9.59 8.01 14.45
N GLY A 374 -10.38 7.37 15.30
CA GLY A 374 -11.41 6.42 14.89
C GLY A 374 -12.82 6.97 15.14
N ALA A 375 -13.73 6.66 14.25
CA ALA A 375 -15.16 6.94 14.41
C ALA A 375 -15.96 5.64 14.50
N VAL A 376 -16.85 5.58 15.49
CA VAL A 376 -17.81 4.49 15.64
C VAL A 376 -19.16 4.97 15.13
N GLY A 377 -19.84 4.15 14.31
CA GLY A 377 -21.21 4.41 13.88
C GLY A 377 -21.37 4.96 12.47
N LEU A 378 -20.28 5.14 11.71
CA LEU A 378 -20.36 5.45 10.28
C LEU A 378 -20.87 4.22 9.52
N LYS A 379 -21.97 4.36 8.78
CA LYS A 379 -22.64 3.21 8.14
C LYS A 379 -22.25 3.01 6.68
N ASN A 380 -22.02 4.09 5.95
CA ASN A 380 -21.78 4.05 4.51
C ASN A 380 -20.31 4.30 4.13
N THR A 381 -19.50 4.83 5.07
CA THR A 381 -18.10 5.19 4.81
C THR A 381 -17.24 3.96 4.62
N THR A 382 -16.49 3.91 3.54
CA THR A 382 -15.49 2.86 3.23
C THR A 382 -14.10 3.46 3.14
N THR A 383 -13.09 2.60 3.03
CA THR A 383 -11.70 3.04 2.86
C THR A 383 -11.55 3.86 1.58
N GLY A 384 -10.91 5.03 1.67
CA GLY A 384 -10.76 5.98 0.57
C GLY A 384 -11.82 7.07 0.50
N ASP A 385 -12.91 6.97 1.28
CA ASP A 385 -13.96 7.99 1.28
C ASP A 385 -13.50 9.28 1.98
N THR A 386 -13.98 10.41 1.47
CA THR A 386 -13.79 11.73 2.09
C THR A 386 -14.96 12.08 2.99
N LEU A 387 -14.65 12.49 4.21
CA LEU A 387 -15.60 13.06 5.16
C LEU A 387 -15.33 14.56 5.27
N CYS A 388 -16.34 15.40 5.06
CA CYS A 388 -16.15 16.83 5.08
C CYS A 388 -17.35 17.58 5.70
N ASP A 389 -17.18 18.88 5.83
CA ASP A 389 -18.25 19.80 6.21
C ASP A 389 -19.37 19.80 5.16
N GLU A 390 -20.64 19.83 5.62
CA GLU A 390 -21.81 19.76 4.73
C GLU A 390 -21.99 21.02 3.87
N GLU A 391 -21.54 22.18 4.36
CA GLU A 391 -21.68 23.47 3.66
C GLU A 391 -20.51 23.75 2.69
N HIS A 392 -19.39 23.04 2.88
CA HIS A 392 -18.16 23.21 2.09
C HIS A 392 -17.67 21.87 1.56
N PRO A 393 -18.43 21.19 0.68
CA PRO A 393 -18.09 19.86 0.20
C PRO A 393 -16.81 19.87 -0.62
N ILE A 394 -15.99 18.84 -0.43
CA ILE A 394 -14.78 18.55 -1.20
C ILE A 394 -14.58 17.05 -1.24
N VAL A 395 -14.15 16.54 -2.38
CA VAL A 395 -13.63 15.14 -2.50
C VAL A 395 -12.13 15.23 -2.55
N LEU A 396 -11.45 14.74 -1.51
CA LEU A 396 -9.99 14.67 -1.47
C LEU A 396 -9.50 13.61 -2.44
N GLU A 397 -8.27 13.79 -2.91
CA GLU A 397 -7.63 12.85 -3.83
C GLU A 397 -7.69 11.42 -3.29
N SER A 398 -8.30 10.52 -4.06
CA SER A 398 -8.60 9.15 -3.63
C SER A 398 -7.37 8.23 -3.72
N MET A 399 -7.42 7.14 -2.95
CA MET A 399 -6.44 6.06 -3.04
C MET A 399 -6.77 5.14 -4.21
N VAL A 400 -5.76 4.71 -4.94
CA VAL A 400 -5.88 3.69 -5.99
C VAL A 400 -5.41 2.35 -5.42
N PHE A 401 -6.24 1.33 -5.50
CA PHE A 401 -5.93 -0.01 -5.00
C PHE A 401 -5.70 -0.98 -6.16
N PRO A 402 -4.75 -1.93 -6.01
CA PRO A 402 -4.54 -2.95 -7.02
C PRO A 402 -5.78 -3.86 -7.17
N GLU A 403 -6.06 -4.23 -8.40
CA GLU A 403 -7.13 -5.19 -8.69
C GLU A 403 -6.74 -6.60 -8.24
N PRO A 404 -7.72 -7.40 -7.74
CA PRO A 404 -7.49 -8.80 -7.43
C PRO A 404 -7.00 -9.59 -8.64
N VAL A 405 -6.01 -10.46 -8.43
CA VAL A 405 -5.41 -11.29 -9.50
C VAL A 405 -5.55 -12.79 -9.24
N ILE A 406 -5.88 -13.18 -8.02
CA ILE A 406 -6.16 -14.57 -7.61
C ILE A 406 -7.61 -14.67 -7.19
N GLN A 407 -8.24 -15.78 -7.53
CA GLN A 407 -9.60 -16.11 -7.07
C GLN A 407 -9.72 -17.59 -6.71
N MET A 408 -10.60 -17.89 -5.74
CA MET A 408 -10.93 -19.25 -5.36
C MET A 408 -12.39 -19.37 -4.95
N SER A 409 -12.98 -20.54 -5.15
CA SER A 409 -14.31 -20.84 -4.62
C SER A 409 -14.25 -21.13 -3.13
N VAL A 410 -15.28 -20.73 -2.41
CA VAL A 410 -15.43 -21.00 -0.98
C VAL A 410 -16.80 -21.60 -0.74
N GLU A 411 -16.85 -22.70 0.00
CA GLU A 411 -18.09 -23.40 0.33
C GLU A 411 -18.18 -23.63 1.84
N PRO A 412 -19.32 -23.32 2.48
CA PRO A 412 -19.50 -23.59 3.90
C PRO A 412 -19.60 -25.10 4.14
N LYS A 413 -19.00 -25.61 5.21
CA LYS A 413 -19.07 -27.02 5.55
C LYS A 413 -20.49 -27.49 5.90
N THR A 414 -21.31 -26.57 6.40
CA THR A 414 -22.71 -26.86 6.74
C THR A 414 -23.66 -25.85 6.10
N LYS A 415 -24.87 -26.29 5.73
CA LYS A 415 -25.88 -25.36 5.17
C LYS A 415 -26.27 -24.24 6.14
N GLY A 416 -26.16 -24.46 7.45
CA GLY A 416 -26.46 -23.46 8.47
C GLY A 416 -25.41 -22.35 8.56
N ASP A 417 -24.22 -22.57 8.03
CA ASP A 417 -23.13 -21.58 8.04
C ASP A 417 -23.11 -20.67 6.78
N SER A 418 -23.95 -20.96 5.77
CA SER A 418 -23.96 -20.17 4.52
C SER A 418 -24.22 -18.69 4.77
N GLN A 419 -25.27 -18.35 5.50
CA GLN A 419 -25.59 -16.96 5.82
C GLN A 419 -24.48 -16.30 6.64
N LYS A 420 -23.91 -17.01 7.62
CA LYS A 420 -22.80 -16.47 8.42
C LYS A 420 -21.53 -16.26 7.58
N MET A 421 -21.30 -17.15 6.61
CA MET A 421 -20.18 -17.00 5.67
C MET A 421 -20.35 -15.75 4.83
N ASP A 422 -21.53 -15.53 4.25
CA ASP A 422 -21.81 -14.34 3.45
C ASP A 422 -21.66 -13.04 4.27
N GLU A 423 -22.17 -13.04 5.52
CA GLU A 423 -22.01 -11.89 6.44
C GLU A 423 -20.54 -11.67 6.82
N ALA A 424 -19.75 -12.74 7.04
CA ALA A 424 -18.34 -12.63 7.35
C ALA A 424 -17.53 -12.10 6.15
N LEU A 425 -17.76 -12.66 4.96
CA LEU A 425 -17.10 -12.22 3.73
C LEU A 425 -17.42 -10.76 3.38
N ALA A 426 -18.69 -10.35 3.55
CA ALA A 426 -19.10 -8.97 3.34
C ALA A 426 -18.34 -8.00 4.27
N LYS A 427 -18.21 -8.33 5.57
CA LYS A 427 -17.45 -7.52 6.52
C LYS A 427 -15.97 -7.46 6.18
N LEU A 428 -15.37 -8.59 5.80
CA LEU A 428 -13.97 -8.66 5.40
C LEU A 428 -13.69 -7.84 4.11
N ALA A 429 -14.64 -7.84 3.17
CA ALA A 429 -14.57 -7.01 1.97
C ALA A 429 -14.74 -5.49 2.25
N GLU A 430 -15.46 -5.13 3.30
CA GLU A 430 -15.52 -3.73 3.76
C GLU A 430 -14.20 -3.25 4.39
N GLU A 431 -13.44 -4.17 5.00
CA GLU A 431 -12.15 -3.87 5.63
C GLU A 431 -11.02 -3.73 4.61
N ASP A 432 -11.00 -4.59 3.60
CA ASP A 432 -9.93 -4.67 2.61
C ASP A 432 -10.47 -4.39 1.19
N PRO A 433 -10.18 -3.23 0.61
CA PRO A 433 -10.65 -2.85 -0.73
C PRO A 433 -10.04 -3.69 -1.86
N THR A 434 -8.96 -4.44 -1.60
CA THR A 434 -8.35 -5.37 -2.57
C THR A 434 -8.94 -6.78 -2.49
N PHE A 435 -9.78 -7.04 -1.50
CA PHE A 435 -10.51 -8.27 -1.35
C PHE A 435 -11.93 -8.12 -1.90
N ARG A 436 -12.33 -9.01 -2.77
CA ARG A 436 -13.70 -9.06 -3.32
C ARG A 436 -14.34 -10.41 -3.08
N THR A 437 -15.66 -10.38 -2.92
CA THR A 437 -16.49 -11.59 -2.86
C THR A 437 -17.72 -11.41 -3.74
N TYR A 438 -18.07 -12.45 -4.47
CA TYR A 438 -19.25 -12.48 -5.33
C TYR A 438 -19.72 -13.92 -5.54
N THR A 439 -20.96 -14.08 -5.96
CA THR A 439 -21.49 -15.37 -6.38
C THR A 439 -21.34 -15.51 -7.88
N ASP A 440 -20.70 -16.57 -8.31
CA ASP A 440 -20.62 -16.93 -9.73
C ASP A 440 -22.01 -17.33 -10.23
N GLU A 441 -22.53 -16.62 -11.23
CA GLU A 441 -23.90 -16.82 -11.73
C GLU A 441 -24.09 -18.14 -12.45
N GLU A 442 -23.04 -18.72 -13.02
CA GLU A 442 -23.10 -19.99 -13.76
C GLU A 442 -23.01 -21.18 -12.82
N THR A 443 -22.09 -21.14 -11.85
CA THR A 443 -21.84 -22.25 -10.94
C THR A 443 -22.60 -22.15 -9.62
N GLY A 444 -23.08 -20.95 -9.27
CA GLY A 444 -23.71 -20.67 -7.97
C GLY A 444 -22.75 -20.72 -6.79
N GLN A 445 -21.44 -20.81 -7.04
CA GLN A 445 -20.40 -20.84 -6.01
C GLN A 445 -20.07 -19.43 -5.51
N THR A 446 -19.79 -19.31 -4.23
CA THR A 446 -19.20 -18.09 -3.67
C THR A 446 -17.73 -18.04 -4.03
N ILE A 447 -17.31 -16.99 -4.73
CA ILE A 447 -15.92 -16.73 -5.12
C ILE A 447 -15.34 -15.64 -4.22
N ILE A 448 -14.12 -15.84 -3.78
CA ILE A 448 -13.28 -14.83 -3.14
C ILE A 448 -12.11 -14.51 -4.05
N ALA A 449 -11.76 -13.23 -4.16
CA ALA A 449 -10.68 -12.74 -5.00
C ALA A 449 -9.78 -11.77 -4.21
N GLY A 450 -8.47 -11.85 -4.46
CA GLY A 450 -7.45 -11.05 -3.77
C GLY A 450 -6.19 -10.89 -4.58
N VAL A 451 -5.21 -10.19 -4.01
CA VAL A 451 -3.93 -9.87 -4.65
C VAL A 451 -2.84 -10.94 -4.42
N GLY A 452 -3.04 -11.86 -3.47
CA GLY A 452 -2.08 -12.92 -3.16
C GLY A 452 -2.67 -14.10 -2.39
N GLU A 453 -1.98 -15.25 -2.45
CA GLU A 453 -2.40 -16.48 -1.74
C GLU A 453 -2.46 -16.26 -0.22
N LEU A 454 -1.45 -15.59 0.35
CA LEU A 454 -1.39 -15.35 1.78
C LEU A 454 -2.56 -14.49 2.27
N GLN A 455 -2.97 -13.49 1.49
CA GLN A 455 -4.16 -12.68 1.81
C GLN A 455 -5.41 -13.56 1.90
N LEU A 456 -5.65 -14.43 0.92
CA LEU A 456 -6.82 -15.30 0.90
C LEU A 456 -6.77 -16.34 2.03
N ASP A 457 -5.60 -16.89 2.34
CA ASP A 457 -5.40 -17.80 3.48
C ASP A 457 -5.73 -17.12 4.82
N ILE A 458 -5.32 -15.88 4.99
CA ILE A 458 -5.63 -15.10 6.19
C ILE A 458 -7.14 -14.83 6.28
N ILE A 459 -7.79 -14.47 5.18
CA ILE A 459 -9.24 -14.29 5.12
C ILE A 459 -9.97 -15.58 5.55
N MET A 460 -9.55 -16.74 5.03
CA MET A 460 -10.14 -18.03 5.42
C MET A 460 -9.92 -18.34 6.91
N ASP A 461 -8.75 -18.06 7.44
CA ASP A 461 -8.46 -18.29 8.85
C ASP A 461 -9.20 -17.29 9.76
N ARG A 462 -9.37 -16.02 9.34
CA ARG A 462 -10.20 -15.04 10.04
C ARG A 462 -11.67 -15.46 10.09
N MET A 463 -12.22 -15.95 8.99
CA MET A 463 -13.59 -16.50 8.99
C MET A 463 -13.75 -17.58 10.06
N ARG A 464 -12.79 -18.49 10.17
CA ARG A 464 -12.82 -19.56 11.18
C ARG A 464 -12.67 -19.02 12.60
N ARG A 465 -11.68 -18.16 12.86
CA ARG A 465 -11.32 -17.72 14.23
C ARG A 465 -12.24 -16.63 14.76
N GLU A 466 -12.53 -15.60 13.95
CA GLU A 466 -13.30 -14.43 14.38
C GLU A 466 -14.81 -14.65 14.23
N PHE A 467 -15.24 -15.20 13.08
CA PHE A 467 -16.65 -15.36 12.76
C PHE A 467 -17.21 -16.75 13.09
N LYS A 468 -16.34 -17.71 13.49
CA LYS A 468 -16.73 -19.10 13.80
C LYS A 468 -17.42 -19.80 12.64
N VAL A 469 -16.97 -19.54 11.42
CA VAL A 469 -17.47 -20.12 10.18
C VAL A 469 -16.45 -21.15 9.66
N GLU A 470 -16.86 -22.39 9.52
CA GLU A 470 -16.07 -23.44 8.90
C GLU A 470 -16.39 -23.50 7.40
N ALA A 471 -15.39 -23.21 6.57
CA ALA A 471 -15.51 -23.27 5.13
C ALA A 471 -14.34 -24.05 4.49
N THR A 472 -14.56 -24.57 3.30
CA THR A 472 -13.54 -25.19 2.45
C THR A 472 -13.29 -24.30 1.24
N SER A 473 -12.03 -24.19 0.82
CA SER A 473 -11.65 -23.45 -0.39
C SER A 473 -11.33 -24.41 -1.54
N GLY A 474 -11.70 -24.01 -2.75
CA GLY A 474 -11.24 -24.65 -3.99
C GLY A 474 -9.78 -24.31 -4.30
N ALA A 475 -9.23 -24.89 -5.36
CA ALA A 475 -7.89 -24.54 -5.82
C ALA A 475 -7.86 -23.10 -6.33
N PRO A 476 -6.78 -22.32 -6.04
CA PRO A 476 -6.62 -20.97 -6.56
C PRO A 476 -6.68 -20.95 -8.09
N GLN A 477 -7.31 -19.93 -8.64
CA GLN A 477 -7.41 -19.69 -10.06
C GLN A 477 -6.90 -18.30 -10.41
N VAL A 478 -6.31 -18.17 -11.57
CA VAL A 478 -5.79 -16.90 -12.08
C VAL A 478 -6.92 -16.10 -12.70
N ALA A 479 -6.98 -14.81 -12.42
CA ALA A 479 -7.88 -13.88 -13.07
C ALA A 479 -7.30 -13.46 -14.43
N TYR A 480 -7.57 -14.27 -15.46
CA TYR A 480 -7.21 -13.93 -16.84
C TYR A 480 -8.02 -12.74 -17.36
N ARG A 481 -7.52 -12.10 -18.40
CA ARG A 481 -8.17 -11.04 -19.16
C ARG A 481 -8.19 -11.40 -20.64
N GLU A 482 -9.00 -10.71 -21.41
CA GLU A 482 -9.00 -10.82 -22.85
C GLU A 482 -8.74 -9.46 -23.51
N THR A 483 -8.17 -9.46 -24.70
CA THR A 483 -7.95 -8.26 -25.52
C THR A 483 -7.99 -8.62 -26.99
N ILE A 484 -7.78 -7.64 -27.86
CA ILE A 484 -7.71 -7.83 -29.32
C ILE A 484 -6.35 -7.40 -29.87
N ARG A 485 -5.89 -8.05 -30.94
CA ARG A 485 -4.60 -7.74 -31.58
C ARG A 485 -4.75 -6.87 -32.83
N LYS A 486 -5.92 -6.88 -33.46
CA LYS A 486 -6.15 -6.23 -34.75
C LYS A 486 -7.35 -5.31 -34.72
N GLU A 487 -7.27 -4.28 -35.50
CA GLU A 487 -8.41 -3.41 -35.77
C GLU A 487 -9.38 -4.06 -36.77
N ALA A 488 -10.67 -3.90 -36.53
CA ALA A 488 -11.70 -4.26 -37.48
C ALA A 488 -12.95 -3.39 -37.32
N GLU A 489 -13.62 -3.18 -38.46
CA GLU A 489 -14.94 -2.57 -38.52
C GLU A 489 -16.01 -3.65 -38.57
N VAL A 490 -17.00 -3.55 -37.71
CA VAL A 490 -18.08 -4.53 -37.60
C VAL A 490 -19.42 -3.86 -37.45
N GLN A 491 -20.44 -4.52 -37.95
CA GLN A 491 -21.83 -4.15 -37.78
C GLN A 491 -22.46 -4.98 -36.66
N GLY A 492 -23.13 -4.35 -35.72
CA GLY A 492 -24.05 -4.98 -34.81
C GLY A 492 -25.47 -4.57 -35.15
N LYS A 493 -26.29 -5.52 -35.56
CA LYS A 493 -27.67 -5.27 -35.97
C LYS A 493 -28.62 -6.16 -35.20
N PHE A 494 -29.58 -5.53 -34.52
CA PHE A 494 -30.64 -6.21 -33.82
C PHE A 494 -31.99 -5.78 -34.35
N VAL A 495 -32.73 -6.73 -34.92
CA VAL A 495 -34.08 -6.53 -35.42
C VAL A 495 -34.97 -7.64 -34.89
N ARG A 496 -36.02 -7.26 -34.18
CA ARG A 496 -37.04 -8.21 -33.72
C ARG A 496 -38.42 -7.64 -33.95
N GLN A 497 -39.24 -8.38 -34.68
CA GLN A 497 -40.66 -8.09 -34.89
C GLN A 497 -41.50 -9.13 -34.15
N SER A 498 -42.27 -8.72 -33.16
CA SER A 498 -43.24 -9.56 -32.47
C SER A 498 -44.51 -8.76 -32.26
N GLY A 499 -45.50 -8.96 -33.13
CA GLY A 499 -46.89 -8.52 -33.04
C GLY A 499 -47.19 -7.25 -32.26
N GLY A 500 -46.90 -6.07 -32.81
CA GLY A 500 -47.04 -4.79 -32.15
C GLY A 500 -45.87 -3.85 -32.45
N HIS A 501 -45.21 -3.29 -31.45
CA HIS A 501 -43.96 -2.54 -31.62
C HIS A 501 -42.79 -3.47 -31.84
N GLY A 502 -42.01 -3.25 -32.90
CA GLY A 502 -40.73 -3.92 -33.15
C GLY A 502 -39.59 -3.41 -32.28
N GLN A 503 -38.44 -4.04 -32.38
CA GLN A 503 -37.20 -3.52 -31.81
C GLN A 503 -36.15 -3.41 -32.89
N TYR A 504 -35.49 -2.26 -32.99
CA TYR A 504 -34.51 -1.99 -34.03
C TYR A 504 -33.29 -1.26 -33.40
N GLY A 505 -32.09 -1.83 -33.64
CA GLY A 505 -30.81 -1.20 -33.31
C GLY A 505 -29.79 -1.62 -34.37
N ASP A 506 -29.04 -0.67 -34.92
CA ASP A 506 -28.04 -0.90 -35.96
C ASP A 506 -26.88 0.07 -35.76
N VAL A 507 -25.71 -0.49 -35.47
CA VAL A 507 -24.49 0.27 -35.16
C VAL A 507 -23.29 -0.29 -35.93
N TRP A 508 -22.44 0.60 -36.43
CA TRP A 508 -21.14 0.27 -36.98
C TRP A 508 -20.06 0.77 -36.09
N ILE A 509 -19.23 -0.14 -35.58
CA ILE A 509 -18.20 0.13 -34.60
C ILE A 509 -16.85 -0.36 -35.13
N ARG A 510 -15.84 0.51 -35.03
CA ARG A 510 -14.45 0.18 -35.27
C ARG A 510 -13.83 -0.15 -33.92
N PHE A 511 -13.38 -1.38 -33.74
CA PHE A 511 -12.63 -1.82 -32.59
C PHE A 511 -11.15 -1.86 -32.91
N SER A 512 -10.32 -1.31 -31.99
CA SER A 512 -8.87 -1.34 -32.14
C SER A 512 -8.22 -1.60 -30.76
N PRO A 513 -6.99 -2.16 -30.75
CA PRO A 513 -6.20 -2.30 -29.50
C PRO A 513 -5.92 -0.93 -28.87
N ASN A 514 -5.96 -0.88 -27.53
CA ASN A 514 -5.70 0.34 -26.75
C ASN A 514 -4.79 0.04 -25.53
N PRO A 515 -3.55 -0.42 -25.74
CA PRO A 515 -2.70 -0.97 -24.70
C PRO A 515 -2.51 -0.02 -23.50
N GLY A 516 -2.78 -0.53 -22.28
CA GLY A 516 -2.58 0.19 -21.03
C GLY A 516 -3.54 1.35 -20.75
N LYS A 517 -4.59 1.54 -21.60
CA LYS A 517 -5.57 2.61 -21.41
C LYS A 517 -6.97 2.13 -21.07
N GLY A 518 -7.14 0.82 -20.93
CA GLY A 518 -8.44 0.22 -20.65
C GLY A 518 -9.45 0.38 -21.77
N PHE A 519 -10.72 0.52 -21.42
CA PHE A 519 -11.79 0.73 -22.38
C PHE A 519 -11.98 2.22 -22.70
N GLU A 520 -11.99 2.54 -24.00
CA GLU A 520 -12.27 3.89 -24.51
C GLU A 520 -13.40 3.83 -25.54
N PHE A 521 -14.42 4.64 -25.34
CA PHE A 521 -15.52 4.80 -26.31
C PHE A 521 -15.45 6.19 -26.94
N VAL A 522 -15.55 6.23 -28.27
CA VAL A 522 -15.55 7.48 -29.04
C VAL A 522 -16.74 7.49 -30.00
N ASP A 523 -17.43 8.61 -30.06
CA ASP A 523 -18.50 8.87 -31.03
C ASP A 523 -17.96 9.71 -32.19
N GLU A 524 -17.95 9.12 -33.36
CA GLU A 524 -17.61 9.76 -34.65
C GLU A 524 -18.78 9.77 -35.62
N THR A 525 -20.01 9.59 -35.14
CA THR A 525 -21.20 9.57 -36.01
C THR A 525 -21.43 10.92 -36.68
N VAL A 526 -21.80 10.89 -37.98
CA VAL A 526 -22.02 12.08 -38.78
C VAL A 526 -23.46 12.08 -39.31
N GLY A 527 -24.06 13.26 -39.40
CA GLY A 527 -25.37 13.44 -40.04
C GLY A 527 -26.56 12.85 -39.29
N GLY A 528 -26.36 12.41 -38.02
CA GLY A 528 -27.45 11.83 -37.23
C GLY A 528 -27.78 10.39 -37.61
N SER A 529 -26.80 9.64 -38.16
CA SER A 529 -26.99 8.23 -38.53
C SER A 529 -27.38 7.39 -37.30
N VAL A 530 -26.87 7.74 -36.13
CA VAL A 530 -27.37 7.28 -34.81
C VAL A 530 -27.89 8.48 -34.02
N PRO A 531 -29.14 8.50 -33.60
CA PRO A 531 -29.67 9.55 -32.75
C PRO A 531 -28.92 9.67 -31.42
N LYS A 532 -28.69 10.89 -30.92
CA LYS A 532 -27.89 11.15 -29.73
C LYS A 532 -28.36 10.39 -28.48
N GLU A 533 -29.65 10.13 -28.39
CA GLU A 533 -30.28 9.38 -27.30
C GLU A 533 -29.82 7.90 -27.25
N PHE A 534 -29.34 7.33 -28.37
CA PHE A 534 -28.90 5.95 -28.47
C PHE A 534 -27.36 5.78 -28.37
N ILE A 535 -26.59 6.85 -28.38
CA ILE A 535 -25.13 6.81 -28.25
C ILE A 535 -24.72 6.26 -26.87
N LYS A 536 -25.30 6.85 -25.80
CA LYS A 536 -25.05 6.39 -24.43
C LYS A 536 -25.52 4.94 -24.18
N PRO A 537 -26.72 4.52 -24.60
CA PRO A 537 -27.10 3.11 -24.57
C PRO A 537 -26.15 2.17 -25.32
N THR A 538 -25.61 2.59 -26.47
CA THR A 538 -24.60 1.82 -27.20
C THR A 538 -23.33 1.63 -26.38
N GLN A 539 -22.81 2.69 -25.78
CA GLN A 539 -21.66 2.63 -24.87
C GLN A 539 -21.93 1.69 -23.68
N GLN A 540 -23.07 1.83 -23.02
CA GLN A 540 -23.46 0.97 -21.89
C GLN A 540 -23.57 -0.51 -22.32
N GLY A 541 -24.11 -0.78 -23.49
CA GLY A 541 -24.20 -2.15 -24.03
C GLY A 541 -22.84 -2.78 -24.29
N LEU A 542 -21.84 -1.97 -24.70
CA LEU A 542 -20.45 -2.42 -24.80
C LEU A 542 -19.86 -2.70 -23.42
N GLU A 543 -19.96 -1.75 -22.48
CA GLU A 543 -19.43 -1.86 -21.12
C GLU A 543 -19.97 -3.10 -20.38
N GLU A 544 -21.28 -3.34 -20.47
CA GLU A 544 -21.92 -4.55 -19.94
C GLU A 544 -21.38 -5.84 -20.60
N SER A 545 -21.09 -5.78 -21.90
CA SER A 545 -20.62 -6.94 -22.68
C SER A 545 -19.13 -7.24 -22.50
N LEU A 546 -18.32 -6.25 -22.07
CA LEU A 546 -16.89 -6.46 -21.82
C LEU A 546 -16.64 -7.51 -20.73
N ASN A 547 -17.54 -7.68 -19.79
CA ASN A 547 -17.40 -8.66 -18.72
C ASN A 547 -17.60 -10.12 -19.18
N ASN A 548 -18.16 -10.33 -20.37
CA ASN A 548 -18.51 -11.67 -20.88
C ASN A 548 -17.41 -12.31 -21.75
N GLY A 549 -16.31 -11.58 -22.00
CA GLY A 549 -15.19 -12.06 -22.82
C GLY A 549 -15.53 -12.22 -24.32
N LEU A 550 -14.50 -12.62 -25.08
CA LEU A 550 -14.57 -12.86 -26.52
C LEU A 550 -14.45 -14.35 -26.87
N VAL A 551 -13.58 -15.07 -26.18
CA VAL A 551 -13.21 -16.46 -26.51
C VAL A 551 -13.21 -17.42 -25.32
N ALA A 552 -12.94 -16.93 -24.11
CA ALA A 552 -12.83 -17.76 -22.91
C ALA A 552 -13.69 -17.26 -21.75
N GLY A 553 -14.46 -16.18 -21.93
CA GLY A 553 -15.37 -15.64 -20.91
C GLY A 553 -14.69 -14.76 -19.88
N TYR A 554 -13.45 -14.30 -20.11
CA TYR A 554 -12.77 -13.40 -19.20
C TYR A 554 -13.01 -11.92 -19.57
N PRO A 555 -13.00 -11.01 -18.58
CA PRO A 555 -13.20 -9.58 -18.85
C PRO A 555 -12.23 -9.04 -19.91
N ILE A 556 -12.77 -8.25 -20.83
CA ILE A 556 -12.02 -7.64 -21.92
C ILE A 556 -11.42 -6.32 -21.45
N VAL A 557 -10.14 -6.09 -21.76
CA VAL A 557 -9.40 -4.87 -21.42
C VAL A 557 -8.66 -4.33 -22.65
N ASP A 558 -8.22 -3.08 -22.55
CA ASP A 558 -7.34 -2.44 -23.54
C ASP A 558 -7.93 -2.43 -24.95
N ILE A 559 -9.19 -2.02 -25.05
CA ILE A 559 -9.93 -1.92 -26.31
C ILE A 559 -10.50 -0.52 -26.50
N LYS A 560 -10.36 0.02 -27.70
CA LYS A 560 -11.02 1.24 -28.14
C LYS A 560 -12.15 0.91 -29.10
N ALA A 561 -13.33 1.46 -28.83
CA ALA A 561 -14.51 1.32 -29.66
C ALA A 561 -14.91 2.69 -30.23
N VAL A 562 -14.92 2.83 -31.53
CA VAL A 562 -15.33 4.06 -32.22
C VAL A 562 -16.64 3.77 -32.93
N LEU A 563 -17.72 4.38 -32.45
CA LEU A 563 -19.01 4.35 -33.14
C LEU A 563 -18.98 5.37 -34.28
N PHE A 564 -18.97 4.92 -35.54
CA PHE A 564 -18.81 5.82 -36.67
C PHE A 564 -20.02 5.88 -37.59
N ASP A 565 -20.91 4.87 -37.55
CA ASP A 565 -22.11 4.84 -38.41
C ASP A 565 -23.22 3.97 -37.77
N GLY A 566 -24.41 4.01 -38.31
CA GLY A 566 -25.55 3.21 -37.89
C GLY A 566 -26.79 3.58 -38.64
N SER A 567 -27.92 3.02 -38.25
CA SER A 567 -29.23 3.42 -38.76
C SER A 567 -30.29 3.25 -37.69
N TYR A 568 -31.35 4.03 -37.77
CA TYR A 568 -32.47 3.99 -36.83
C TYR A 568 -33.81 3.82 -37.56
N HIS A 569 -34.81 3.43 -36.79
CA HIS A 569 -36.18 3.33 -37.24
C HIS A 569 -37.07 4.17 -36.34
N ASP A 570 -37.83 5.11 -36.91
CA ASP A 570 -38.59 6.13 -36.17
C ASP A 570 -39.51 5.57 -35.07
N VAL A 571 -40.02 4.35 -35.23
CA VAL A 571 -40.98 3.74 -34.30
C VAL A 571 -40.39 2.61 -33.45
N ASP A 572 -39.45 1.84 -34.02
CA ASP A 572 -38.97 0.57 -33.44
C ASP A 572 -37.59 0.69 -32.76
N SER A 573 -36.89 1.83 -32.91
CA SER A 573 -35.63 2.05 -32.23
C SER A 573 -35.84 2.27 -30.71
N SER A 574 -35.03 1.61 -29.92
CA SER A 574 -35.07 1.69 -28.45
C SER A 574 -33.67 1.56 -27.84
N GLU A 575 -33.50 2.11 -26.67
CA GLU A 575 -32.24 2.00 -25.89
C GLU A 575 -31.80 0.55 -25.74
N GLN A 576 -32.73 -0.34 -25.40
CA GLN A 576 -32.47 -1.76 -25.26
C GLN A 576 -32.01 -2.42 -26.56
N ALA A 577 -32.57 -2.04 -27.71
CA ALA A 577 -32.17 -2.56 -28.99
C ALA A 577 -30.74 -2.15 -29.36
N TYR A 578 -30.33 -0.91 -29.02
CA TYR A 578 -28.96 -0.44 -29.24
C TYR A 578 -27.95 -1.07 -28.28
N LYS A 579 -28.32 -1.34 -27.02
CA LYS A 579 -27.49 -2.16 -26.13
C LYS A 579 -27.21 -3.54 -26.70
N ILE A 580 -28.24 -4.21 -27.20
CA ILE A 580 -28.11 -5.53 -27.81
C ILE A 580 -27.29 -5.44 -29.12
N ALA A 581 -27.54 -4.45 -29.97
CA ALA A 581 -26.77 -4.24 -31.19
C ALA A 581 -25.28 -4.03 -30.91
N ALA A 582 -24.94 -3.26 -29.87
CA ALA A 582 -23.57 -3.08 -29.42
C ALA A 582 -22.91 -4.41 -28.94
N SER A 583 -23.64 -5.23 -28.20
CA SER A 583 -23.19 -6.56 -27.78
C SER A 583 -22.95 -7.48 -28.98
N LEU A 584 -23.83 -7.42 -29.99
CA LEU A 584 -23.65 -8.19 -31.24
C LEU A 584 -22.44 -7.72 -32.03
N ALA A 585 -22.17 -6.40 -32.07
CA ALA A 585 -20.97 -5.86 -32.71
C ALA A 585 -19.70 -6.40 -32.05
N LEU A 586 -19.66 -6.43 -30.71
CA LEU A 586 -18.52 -6.96 -29.98
C LEU A 586 -18.29 -8.46 -30.24
N ARG A 587 -19.36 -9.27 -30.38
CA ARG A 587 -19.26 -10.68 -30.76
C ARG A 587 -18.74 -10.86 -32.18
N GLU A 588 -19.10 -9.99 -33.12
CA GLU A 588 -18.53 -10.01 -34.46
C GLU A 588 -17.06 -9.56 -34.47
N ALA A 589 -16.68 -8.62 -33.60
CA ALA A 589 -15.30 -8.23 -33.40
C ALA A 589 -14.43 -9.42 -32.96
N ALA A 590 -14.94 -10.29 -32.09
CA ALA A 590 -14.24 -11.51 -31.66
C ALA A 590 -13.78 -12.39 -32.83
N LYS A 591 -14.50 -12.39 -33.93
CA LYS A 591 -14.16 -13.19 -35.15
C LYS A 591 -13.11 -12.53 -36.02
N LYS A 592 -12.99 -11.19 -35.99
CA LYS A 592 -12.17 -10.42 -36.91
C LYS A 592 -10.93 -9.78 -36.27
N CYS A 593 -10.99 -9.47 -34.96
CA CYS A 593 -9.97 -8.71 -34.26
C CYS A 593 -8.84 -9.55 -33.68
N ASP A 594 -8.81 -10.87 -33.94
CA ASP A 594 -7.77 -11.80 -33.44
C ASP A 594 -7.60 -11.68 -31.91
N PRO A 595 -8.56 -12.17 -31.11
CA PRO A 595 -8.57 -12.03 -29.67
C PRO A 595 -7.42 -12.79 -29.02
N ALA A 596 -6.95 -12.29 -27.86
CA ALA A 596 -5.90 -12.86 -27.06
C ALA A 596 -6.30 -12.96 -25.59
N ILE A 597 -5.80 -13.99 -24.90
CA ILE A 597 -5.89 -14.10 -23.45
C ILE A 597 -4.65 -13.49 -22.84
N LEU A 598 -4.84 -12.70 -21.80
CA LEU A 598 -3.80 -12.08 -20.99
C LEU A 598 -3.72 -12.77 -19.63
N GLU A 599 -2.50 -12.99 -19.15
CA GLU A 599 -2.22 -13.50 -17.81
C GLU A 599 -1.45 -12.46 -16.97
N PRO A 600 -1.69 -12.40 -15.65
CA PRO A 600 -0.92 -11.52 -14.78
C PRO A 600 0.50 -12.04 -14.62
N ILE A 601 1.46 -11.14 -14.82
CA ILE A 601 2.89 -11.37 -14.64
C ILE A 601 3.31 -10.74 -13.32
N MET A 602 3.97 -11.55 -12.49
CA MET A 602 4.48 -11.12 -11.20
C MET A 602 5.94 -10.72 -11.32
N ALA A 603 6.30 -9.57 -10.76
CA ALA A 603 7.68 -9.24 -10.44
C ALA A 603 8.08 -10.05 -9.22
N VAL A 604 9.00 -10.98 -9.39
CA VAL A 604 9.44 -11.92 -8.35
C VAL A 604 10.89 -11.65 -8.00
N ASP A 605 11.14 -11.43 -6.71
CA ASP A 605 12.47 -11.29 -6.13
C ASP A 605 12.77 -12.53 -5.28
N VAL A 606 13.79 -13.28 -5.63
CA VAL A 606 14.24 -14.45 -4.88
C VAL A 606 15.62 -14.19 -4.29
N THR A 607 15.75 -14.36 -2.97
CA THR A 607 17.03 -14.27 -2.28
C THR A 607 17.39 -15.63 -1.70
N ALA A 608 18.55 -16.13 -2.03
CA ALA A 608 19.05 -17.42 -1.56
C ALA A 608 20.59 -17.40 -1.45
N PRO A 609 21.22 -18.33 -0.68
CA PRO A 609 22.68 -18.46 -0.70
C PRO A 609 23.20 -18.74 -2.10
N ALA A 610 24.41 -18.24 -2.41
CA ALA A 610 25.03 -18.31 -3.73
C ALA A 610 25.11 -19.73 -4.30
N ASP A 611 25.29 -20.75 -3.45
CA ASP A 611 25.34 -22.16 -3.83
C ASP A 611 24.06 -22.66 -4.53
N TYR A 612 22.93 -21.97 -4.34
CA TYR A 612 21.63 -22.33 -4.92
C TYR A 612 21.25 -21.52 -6.16
N LEU A 613 22.12 -20.63 -6.66
CA LEU A 613 21.83 -19.78 -7.83
C LEU A 613 21.32 -20.61 -9.02
N GLY A 614 22.03 -21.68 -9.36
CA GLY A 614 21.66 -22.54 -10.49
C GLY A 614 20.28 -23.19 -10.31
N SER A 615 19.94 -23.60 -9.07
CA SER A 615 18.63 -24.17 -8.74
C SER A 615 17.51 -23.13 -8.83
N VAL A 616 17.74 -21.94 -8.30
CA VAL A 616 16.78 -20.82 -8.36
C VAL A 616 16.50 -20.42 -9.82
N MET A 617 17.57 -20.19 -10.60
CA MET A 617 17.43 -19.81 -12.00
C MET A 617 16.75 -20.89 -12.84
N GLY A 618 17.11 -22.16 -12.60
CA GLY A 618 16.51 -23.30 -13.28
C GLY A 618 15.02 -23.44 -12.98
N ASP A 619 14.61 -23.26 -11.72
CA ASP A 619 13.20 -23.34 -11.33
C ASP A 619 12.38 -22.16 -11.87
N ILE A 620 12.89 -20.93 -11.80
CA ILE A 620 12.27 -19.75 -12.41
C ILE A 620 12.06 -19.95 -13.91
N THR A 621 13.08 -20.45 -14.61
CA THR A 621 13.00 -20.71 -16.05
C THR A 621 11.96 -21.79 -16.38
N LYS A 622 11.90 -22.86 -15.57
CA LYS A 622 10.90 -23.92 -15.69
C LYS A 622 9.46 -23.36 -15.55
N ARG A 623 9.30 -22.34 -14.71
CA ARG A 623 8.04 -21.62 -14.47
C ARG A 623 7.75 -20.51 -15.50
N ARG A 624 8.34 -20.60 -16.69
CA ARG A 624 8.22 -19.58 -17.75
C ARG A 624 8.72 -18.19 -17.33
N GLY A 625 9.51 -18.11 -16.27
CA GLY A 625 10.01 -16.85 -15.76
C GLY A 625 11.11 -16.26 -16.66
N GLN A 626 11.09 -14.96 -16.82
CA GLN A 626 12.09 -14.15 -17.50
C GLN A 626 12.99 -13.49 -16.48
N ILE A 627 14.23 -13.97 -16.33
CA ILE A 627 15.19 -13.39 -15.42
C ILE A 627 15.60 -12.02 -15.95
N ARG A 628 15.49 -10.99 -15.11
CA ARG A 628 15.82 -9.59 -15.43
C ARG A 628 17.17 -9.19 -14.90
N GLU A 629 17.42 -9.54 -13.64
CA GLU A 629 18.59 -9.11 -12.91
C GLU A 629 19.04 -10.20 -11.93
N GLN A 630 20.34 -10.28 -11.73
CA GLN A 630 20.91 -11.07 -10.64
C GLN A 630 22.00 -10.24 -9.97
N GLU A 631 21.99 -10.24 -8.66
CA GLU A 631 22.89 -9.46 -7.83
C GLU A 631 23.47 -10.34 -6.73
N GLU A 632 24.78 -10.27 -6.55
CA GLU A 632 25.45 -10.93 -5.43
C GLU A 632 25.59 -9.94 -4.27
N THR A 633 25.10 -10.32 -3.09
CA THR A 633 25.16 -9.52 -1.88
C THR A 633 25.81 -10.36 -0.77
N GLY A 634 27.12 -10.24 -0.62
CA GLY A 634 27.89 -11.10 0.31
C GLY A 634 27.80 -12.58 -0.05
N ASN A 635 27.25 -13.41 0.85
CA ASN A 635 27.06 -14.85 0.63
C ASN A 635 25.67 -15.20 0.07
N ALA A 636 24.86 -14.21 -0.26
CA ALA A 636 23.53 -14.39 -0.83
C ALA A 636 23.47 -13.83 -2.25
N ILE A 637 22.59 -14.42 -3.04
CA ILE A 637 22.24 -13.91 -4.36
C ILE A 637 20.79 -13.46 -4.35
N LYS A 638 20.52 -12.42 -5.08
CA LYS A 638 19.19 -11.95 -5.39
C LYS A 638 18.93 -12.13 -6.89
N VAL A 639 17.83 -12.80 -7.22
CA VAL A 639 17.37 -12.99 -8.61
C VAL A 639 16.04 -12.27 -8.76
N ARG A 640 15.98 -11.33 -9.69
CA ARG A 640 14.74 -10.65 -10.11
C ARG A 640 14.24 -11.26 -11.39
N ALA A 641 12.97 -11.61 -11.44
CA ALA A 641 12.35 -12.21 -12.60
C ALA A 641 10.90 -11.78 -12.77
N PHE A 642 10.42 -11.82 -14.01
CA PHE A 642 9.00 -11.77 -14.32
C PHE A 642 8.48 -13.19 -14.53
N VAL A 643 7.49 -13.59 -13.74
CA VAL A 643 6.95 -14.96 -13.78
C VAL A 643 5.42 -14.90 -13.84
N PRO A 644 4.78 -15.68 -14.72
CA PRO A 644 3.32 -15.77 -14.72
C PRO A 644 2.78 -16.27 -13.39
N LEU A 645 1.73 -15.62 -12.89
CA LEU A 645 1.13 -15.99 -11.59
C LEU A 645 0.70 -17.47 -11.55
N ALA A 646 0.19 -18.00 -12.65
CA ALA A 646 -0.22 -19.41 -12.77
C ALA A 646 0.89 -20.40 -12.38
N GLU A 647 2.15 -20.01 -12.58
CA GLU A 647 3.33 -20.84 -12.31
C GLU A 647 3.89 -20.63 -10.88
N MET A 648 3.36 -19.65 -10.14
CA MET A 648 3.87 -19.30 -8.81
C MET A 648 3.16 -20.02 -7.67
N PHE A 649 2.04 -20.67 -7.93
CA PHE A 649 1.33 -21.43 -6.89
C PHE A 649 2.23 -22.52 -6.30
N GLY A 650 2.30 -22.55 -4.97
CA GLY A 650 3.16 -23.50 -4.24
C GLY A 650 4.67 -23.22 -4.31
N TYR A 651 5.09 -22.13 -4.95
CA TYR A 651 6.51 -21.80 -5.12
C TYR A 651 7.31 -21.76 -3.81
N VAL A 652 6.70 -21.26 -2.73
CA VAL A 652 7.35 -21.21 -1.41
C VAL A 652 7.82 -22.58 -0.93
N THR A 653 7.02 -23.61 -1.18
CA THR A 653 7.34 -24.99 -0.78
C THR A 653 8.51 -25.52 -1.60
N ASP A 654 8.49 -25.32 -2.90
CA ASP A 654 9.56 -25.75 -3.80
C ASP A 654 10.87 -25.00 -3.50
N LEU A 655 10.82 -23.67 -3.35
CA LEU A 655 11.97 -22.85 -3.00
C LEU A 655 12.64 -23.33 -1.69
N ARG A 656 11.84 -23.53 -0.64
CA ARG A 656 12.34 -24.03 0.65
C ARG A 656 12.92 -25.43 0.53
N SER A 657 12.33 -26.29 -0.27
CA SER A 657 12.79 -27.65 -0.49
C SER A 657 14.21 -27.68 -1.09
N PHE A 658 14.46 -27.00 -2.21
CA PHE A 658 15.77 -27.05 -2.84
C PHE A 658 16.81 -26.09 -2.23
N THR A 659 16.40 -25.07 -1.45
CA THR A 659 17.32 -24.19 -0.71
C THR A 659 17.53 -24.61 0.76
N GLN A 660 16.99 -25.75 1.17
CA GLN A 660 17.03 -26.22 2.56
C GLN A 660 16.47 -25.20 3.56
N GLY A 661 15.38 -24.54 3.19
CA GLY A 661 14.71 -23.55 4.02
C GLY A 661 15.36 -22.16 4.03
N ARG A 662 16.48 -21.97 3.31
CA ARG A 662 17.25 -20.71 3.32
C ARG A 662 16.86 -19.72 2.23
N GLY A 663 16.02 -20.13 1.26
CA GLY A 663 15.49 -19.25 0.24
C GLY A 663 14.26 -18.49 0.73
N ILE A 664 14.21 -17.22 0.43
CA ILE A 664 13.04 -16.35 0.62
C ILE A 664 12.66 -15.73 -0.71
N TYR A 665 11.39 -15.41 -0.90
CA TYR A 665 10.95 -14.68 -2.07
C TYR A 665 9.88 -13.68 -1.72
N SER A 666 9.74 -12.70 -2.56
CA SER A 666 8.59 -11.80 -2.60
C SER A 666 8.09 -11.69 -4.03
N MET A 667 6.80 -11.42 -4.21
CA MET A 667 6.22 -11.18 -5.52
C MET A 667 5.14 -10.12 -5.45
N GLN A 668 5.01 -9.35 -6.52
CA GLN A 668 3.93 -8.39 -6.69
C GLN A 668 3.47 -8.42 -8.14
N MET A 669 2.20 -8.11 -8.38
CA MET A 669 1.67 -7.96 -9.72
C MET A 669 2.37 -6.77 -10.40
N ASP A 670 2.90 -6.99 -11.62
CA ASP A 670 3.56 -5.96 -12.41
C ASP A 670 2.72 -5.53 -13.60
N HIS A 671 2.39 -6.46 -14.49
CA HIS A 671 1.61 -6.19 -15.69
C HIS A 671 0.87 -7.43 -16.17
N TYR A 672 0.00 -7.26 -17.18
CA TYR A 672 -0.58 -8.35 -17.94
C TYR A 672 0.21 -8.58 -19.21
N GLU A 673 0.45 -9.86 -19.57
CA GLU A 673 1.11 -10.26 -20.81
C GLU A 673 0.29 -11.34 -21.52
N GLU A 674 0.47 -11.43 -22.82
CA GLU A 674 -0.26 -12.39 -23.65
C GLU A 674 0.18 -13.83 -23.34
N VAL A 675 -0.80 -14.68 -23.10
CA VAL A 675 -0.59 -16.13 -22.87
C VAL A 675 -0.07 -16.79 -24.14
N PRO A 676 0.95 -17.67 -24.07
CA PRO A 676 1.41 -18.46 -25.21
C PRO A 676 0.26 -19.26 -25.87
N LYS A 677 0.25 -19.36 -27.20
CA LYS A 677 -0.86 -19.93 -27.98
C LYS A 677 -1.28 -21.35 -27.57
N ASN A 678 -0.32 -22.19 -27.16
CA ASN A 678 -0.60 -23.54 -26.69
C ASN A 678 -1.37 -23.53 -25.36
N ILE A 679 -0.97 -22.68 -24.42
CA ILE A 679 -1.63 -22.53 -23.11
C ILE A 679 -2.99 -21.83 -23.28
N ALA A 680 -3.06 -20.80 -24.12
CA ALA A 680 -4.33 -20.14 -24.42
C ALA A 680 -5.39 -21.12 -24.93
N LYS A 681 -4.99 -22.07 -25.78
CA LYS A 681 -5.88 -23.12 -26.28
C LYS A 681 -6.40 -24.02 -25.16
N GLU A 682 -5.53 -24.45 -24.25
CA GLU A 682 -5.92 -25.26 -23.09
C GLU A 682 -6.91 -24.50 -22.16
N ILE A 683 -6.67 -23.21 -21.95
CA ILE A 683 -7.56 -22.35 -21.14
C ILE A 683 -8.94 -22.25 -21.79
N ILE A 684 -9.00 -22.02 -23.12
CA ILE A 684 -10.26 -21.92 -23.87
C ILE A 684 -11.01 -23.26 -23.81
N GLU A 685 -10.34 -24.38 -24.05
CA GLU A 685 -10.94 -25.71 -24.00
C GLU A 685 -11.48 -26.06 -22.60
N LYS A 686 -10.76 -25.70 -21.55
CA LYS A 686 -11.16 -25.90 -20.16
C LYS A 686 -12.41 -25.10 -19.78
N ASN A 687 -12.53 -23.88 -20.29
CA ASN A 687 -13.70 -23.03 -20.04
C ASN A 687 -14.91 -23.40 -20.92
N ALA A 688 -14.68 -23.90 -22.13
CA ALA A 688 -15.76 -24.40 -23.00
C ALA A 688 -16.45 -25.68 -22.45
N THR A 689 -15.80 -26.36 -21.52
CA THR A 689 -16.33 -27.58 -20.88
C THR A 689 -17.00 -27.35 -19.52
N LYS A 690 -16.92 -26.12 -19.01
CA LYS A 690 -17.68 -25.66 -17.84
C LYS A 690 -19.00 -25.06 -18.28
#